data_5f39a1d1f0dc49a462434a074e801c80
#
_entry.id   5f39a1d1f0dc49a462434a074e801c80
#
_cell.length_a   1.000
_cell.length_b   1.000
_cell.length_c   1.000
_cell.angle_alpha   90.00
_cell.angle_beta   90.00
_cell.angle_gamma   90.00
#
_symmetry.space_group_name_H-M   'P 1'
#
loop_
_entity.id
_entity.type
_entity.pdbx_description
1 polymer ?
#
loop_
_entity_poly.entity_id
_entity_poly.type
_entity_poly.pdbx_seq_one_letter_code
_entity_poly.pdbx_strand_id
1 'polypeptide(L)'
;MPKVNPHADPTRRDLGPAALGRTVKKLFSYYPVLAPVTFVCILFSSIVSSVPSLFTQNIIQIIEKWYVSRDWAAAKAEIVPYLTLLVVLYALSILSMTVYTQLMAYMTQGFLHKLRCEMFGGMQKLPIRYFDSHQHGDIMSHYTNDIDTLRQLVSQALPALIQSGAIVLVVFSIMLYFSLWLTLVLVLGIIAMVAVTKKIGGGSAKYFVRQQKAVASTEGFIQEMMAGQKVVKVFCHEQKSIEDFDRLNDALFEDSFRAQAYASVLGPIIGNIGNILYVTLALVGGVFLLIGLPNVSLSGKALDISILVPFLNMARQFTGNVNQLSQQINVVVMAGAGAQRVFALIDEKPETDDGYVTLVNAAVAPDGTVTESDRRTGHWAWKHPHGDGTLTYTELRGDVRLTDVDFAYTEGKDVLHDVSVYAEPGQKVAFVGATGAGKTTITNLINRFYDIADGKIRYDGININKIKKADLRRSLGLVLQETNLFTGTVMENIRYGRLDATDEECRAAARLAGADDFITRLPQGYDTLLTNNGANLSQGQRQLITIARAAVADPPVMILDEATSSIDTRTEAIVQRGMDQLMEGRTVFVIAHRLSTVKNSDVIMVLDHGRIIERGSHEKLIAERGTYYQLYTGAFELE
;
A
#
# COMPACT_ATOMS: atom_id res chain seq x y z
N MET A 1 0.55 21.97 14.36
CA MET A 1 -0.15 21.00 13.47
C MET A 1 -0.97 21.78 12.45
N PRO A 2 -0.68 21.74 11.15
CA PRO A 2 -1.50 22.40 10.16
C PRO A 2 -2.79 21.61 9.98
N LYS A 3 -3.92 22.32 10.06
CA LYS A 3 -5.25 21.79 9.78
C LYS A 3 -5.29 21.29 8.34
N VAL A 4 -5.40 19.99 8.16
CA VAL A 4 -5.71 19.38 6.87
C VAL A 4 -7.10 19.86 6.46
N ASN A 5 -7.17 20.56 5.36
CA ASN A 5 -8.38 21.12 4.78
C ASN A 5 -9.23 19.96 4.21
N PRO A 6 -10.47 19.72 4.65
CA PRO A 6 -11.30 18.60 4.18
C PRO A 6 -12.07 18.96 2.89
N HIS A 7 -11.52 19.75 2.01
CA HIS A 7 -12.07 19.92 0.67
C HIS A 7 -11.55 18.79 -0.21
N ALA A 8 -12.16 17.61 -0.05
CA ALA A 8 -12.08 16.56 -1.03
C ALA A 8 -12.56 17.10 -2.37
N ASP A 9 -11.69 17.05 -3.36
CA ASP A 9 -11.92 17.32 -4.76
C ASP A 9 -13.23 16.61 -5.19
N PRO A 10 -14.27 17.32 -5.66
CA PRO A 10 -15.55 16.70 -6.04
C PRO A 10 -15.42 15.71 -7.20
N THR A 11 -14.31 15.73 -7.94
CA THR A 11 -14.02 14.76 -9.02
C THR A 11 -13.67 13.37 -8.50
N ARG A 12 -13.39 13.19 -7.21
CA ARG A 12 -13.05 11.87 -6.60
C ARG A 12 -14.24 11.00 -6.23
N ARG A 13 -15.47 11.53 -6.21
CA ARG A 13 -16.67 10.74 -5.80
C ARG A 13 -17.13 9.72 -6.85
N ASP A 14 -16.79 9.89 -8.12
CA ASP A 14 -17.25 9.01 -9.21
C ASP A 14 -16.26 7.90 -9.62
N LEU A 15 -15.10 7.82 -9.00
CA LEU A 15 -14.03 6.88 -9.37
C LEU A 15 -14.19 5.47 -8.78
N GLY A 16 -15.00 5.28 -7.74
CA GLY A 16 -15.22 3.97 -7.11
C GLY A 16 -15.76 2.90 -8.06
N PRO A 17 -16.82 3.19 -8.85
CA PRO A 17 -17.34 2.24 -9.85
C PRO A 17 -16.35 1.91 -10.96
N ALA A 18 -15.55 2.89 -11.40
CA ALA A 18 -14.51 2.69 -12.40
C ALA A 18 -13.38 1.80 -11.88
N ALA A 19 -12.95 1.97 -10.61
CA ALA A 19 -11.94 1.13 -9.98
C ALA A 19 -12.41 -0.32 -9.80
N LEU A 20 -13.68 -0.53 -9.44
CA LEU A 20 -14.30 -1.87 -9.40
C LEU A 20 -14.33 -2.52 -10.78
N GLY A 21 -14.73 -1.79 -11.82
CA GLY A 21 -14.71 -2.27 -13.20
C GLY A 21 -13.31 -2.65 -13.66
N ARG A 22 -12.30 -1.85 -13.29
CA ARG A 22 -10.88 -2.14 -13.55
C ARG A 22 -10.42 -3.41 -12.80
N THR A 23 -10.85 -3.61 -11.55
CA THR A 23 -10.54 -4.82 -10.77
C THR A 23 -11.07 -6.07 -11.46
N VAL A 24 -12.34 -6.05 -11.87
CA VAL A 24 -12.97 -7.17 -12.59
C VAL A 24 -12.29 -7.42 -13.93
N LYS A 25 -12.06 -6.36 -14.73
CA LYS A 25 -11.34 -6.47 -16.01
C LYS A 25 -9.94 -7.08 -15.81
N LYS A 26 -9.22 -6.68 -14.78
CA LYS A 26 -7.89 -7.20 -14.48
C LYS A 26 -7.93 -8.66 -14.03
N LEU A 27 -8.95 -9.05 -13.26
CA LEU A 27 -9.20 -10.46 -12.90
C LEU A 27 -9.39 -11.33 -14.14
N PHE A 28 -10.25 -10.91 -15.07
CA PHE A 28 -10.47 -11.62 -16.33
C PHE A 28 -9.22 -11.63 -17.23
N SER A 29 -8.44 -10.56 -17.24
CA SER A 29 -7.16 -10.50 -17.97
C SER A 29 -6.13 -11.49 -17.42
N TYR A 30 -6.07 -11.68 -16.10
CA TYR A 30 -5.15 -12.62 -15.48
C TYR A 30 -5.58 -14.08 -15.61
N TYR A 31 -6.91 -14.32 -15.74
CA TYR A 31 -7.52 -15.65 -15.81
C TYR A 31 -8.55 -15.75 -16.94
N PRO A 32 -8.14 -15.64 -18.22
CA PRO A 32 -9.06 -15.54 -19.35
C PRO A 32 -9.91 -16.80 -19.57
N VAL A 33 -9.46 -17.95 -19.10
CA VAL A 33 -10.19 -19.24 -19.22
C VAL A 33 -10.91 -19.58 -17.92
N LEU A 34 -10.23 -19.44 -16.77
CA LEU A 34 -10.80 -19.88 -15.48
C LEU A 34 -11.96 -19.00 -15.02
N ALA A 35 -11.90 -17.69 -15.27
CA ALA A 35 -12.97 -16.79 -14.86
C ALA A 35 -14.29 -17.06 -15.59
N PRO A 36 -14.35 -17.22 -16.91
CA PRO A 36 -15.56 -17.66 -17.60
C PRO A 36 -16.09 -19.01 -17.16
N VAL A 37 -15.21 -20.01 -16.97
CA VAL A 37 -15.61 -21.34 -16.46
C VAL A 37 -16.27 -21.22 -15.10
N THR A 38 -15.65 -20.47 -14.18
CA THR A 38 -16.21 -20.20 -12.84
C THR A 38 -17.57 -19.54 -12.94
N PHE A 39 -17.72 -18.54 -13.81
CA PHE A 39 -18.99 -17.84 -14.04
C PHE A 39 -20.08 -18.80 -14.51
N VAL A 40 -19.80 -19.67 -15.48
CA VAL A 40 -20.74 -20.69 -15.98
C VAL A 40 -21.11 -21.68 -14.87
N CYS A 41 -20.16 -22.13 -14.07
CA CYS A 41 -20.44 -23.03 -12.94
C CYS A 41 -21.35 -22.38 -11.88
N ILE A 42 -21.13 -21.09 -11.56
CA ILE A 42 -22.00 -20.34 -10.64
C ILE A 42 -23.40 -20.23 -11.21
N LEU A 43 -23.55 -19.85 -12.48
CA LEU A 43 -24.86 -19.73 -13.13
C LEU A 43 -25.60 -21.07 -13.17
N PHE A 44 -24.90 -22.14 -13.54
CA PHE A 44 -25.51 -23.49 -13.57
C PHE A 44 -26.01 -23.87 -12.17
N SER A 45 -25.16 -23.77 -11.14
CA SER A 45 -25.55 -24.07 -9.76
C SER A 45 -26.72 -23.21 -9.28
N SER A 46 -26.76 -21.92 -9.64
CA SER A 46 -27.84 -20.99 -9.30
C SER A 46 -29.17 -21.37 -9.97
N ILE A 47 -29.14 -21.76 -11.23
CA ILE A 47 -30.32 -22.21 -11.95
C ILE A 47 -30.87 -23.49 -11.33
N VAL A 48 -30.00 -24.48 -11.10
CA VAL A 48 -30.40 -25.75 -10.49
C VAL A 48 -30.99 -25.57 -9.09
N SER A 49 -30.47 -24.62 -8.30
CA SER A 49 -31.03 -24.31 -6.97
C SER A 49 -32.47 -23.75 -6.99
N SER A 50 -32.91 -23.25 -8.15
CA SER A 50 -34.27 -22.70 -8.35
C SER A 50 -35.26 -23.74 -8.90
N VAL A 51 -34.76 -24.86 -9.40
CA VAL A 51 -35.56 -25.93 -10.05
C VAL A 51 -36.48 -26.70 -9.09
N PRO A 52 -36.19 -26.90 -7.79
CA PRO A 52 -37.03 -27.68 -6.89
C PRO A 52 -38.48 -27.23 -6.86
N SER A 53 -38.74 -25.93 -6.99
CA SER A 53 -40.10 -25.37 -6.98
C SER A 53 -40.92 -25.87 -8.17
N LEU A 54 -40.31 -26.02 -9.36
CA LEU A 54 -40.96 -26.60 -10.53
C LEU A 54 -41.26 -28.11 -10.34
N PHE A 55 -40.30 -28.85 -9.79
CA PHE A 55 -40.48 -30.26 -9.49
C PHE A 55 -41.56 -30.48 -8.43
N THR A 56 -41.60 -29.66 -7.38
CA THR A 56 -42.64 -29.70 -6.36
C THR A 56 -44.03 -29.47 -6.97
N GLN A 57 -44.17 -28.54 -7.92
CA GLN A 57 -45.43 -28.34 -8.62
C GLN A 57 -45.88 -29.59 -9.36
N ASN A 58 -44.99 -30.20 -10.17
CA ASN A 58 -45.30 -31.41 -10.94
C ASN A 58 -45.63 -32.59 -10.03
N ILE A 59 -44.89 -32.79 -8.94
CA ILE A 59 -45.16 -33.86 -7.96
C ILE A 59 -46.52 -33.66 -7.28
N ILE A 60 -46.87 -32.45 -6.86
CA ILE A 60 -48.19 -32.17 -6.28
C ILE A 60 -49.28 -32.46 -7.30
N GLN A 61 -49.15 -32.01 -8.55
CA GLN A 61 -50.08 -32.31 -9.63
C GLN A 61 -50.29 -33.83 -9.85
N ILE A 62 -49.22 -34.62 -9.82
CA ILE A 62 -49.30 -36.07 -9.94
C ILE A 62 -50.02 -36.69 -8.73
N ILE A 63 -49.75 -36.20 -7.52
CA ILE A 63 -50.42 -36.67 -6.30
C ILE A 63 -51.90 -36.33 -6.36
N GLU A 64 -52.29 -35.12 -6.72
CA GLU A 64 -53.70 -34.71 -6.87
C GLU A 64 -54.42 -35.57 -7.92
N LYS A 65 -53.81 -35.88 -9.05
CA LYS A 65 -54.36 -36.74 -10.12
C LYS A 65 -54.70 -38.14 -9.60
N TRP A 66 -53.81 -38.75 -8.82
CA TRP A 66 -53.94 -40.12 -8.35
C TRP A 66 -54.52 -40.27 -6.93
N TYR A 67 -54.75 -39.13 -6.23
CA TYR A 67 -55.28 -39.15 -4.85
C TYR A 67 -56.66 -39.80 -4.72
N VAL A 68 -57.54 -39.51 -5.66
CA VAL A 68 -58.94 -40.02 -5.62
C VAL A 68 -58.97 -41.51 -5.90
N SER A 69 -58.18 -42.02 -6.84
CA SER A 69 -58.10 -43.44 -7.18
C SER A 69 -57.26 -44.28 -6.19
N ARG A 70 -56.46 -43.63 -5.33
CA ARG A 70 -55.53 -44.24 -4.36
C ARG A 70 -54.50 -45.18 -5.05
N ASP A 71 -54.26 -45.02 -6.34
CA ASP A 71 -53.28 -45.84 -7.08
C ASP A 71 -51.86 -45.32 -6.90
N TRP A 72 -51.21 -45.81 -5.86
CA TRP A 72 -49.83 -45.49 -5.56
C TRP A 72 -48.83 -46.02 -6.59
N ALA A 73 -49.13 -47.17 -7.25
CA ALA A 73 -48.23 -47.74 -8.22
C ALA A 73 -48.12 -46.84 -9.48
N ALA A 74 -49.24 -46.32 -9.96
CA ALA A 74 -49.29 -45.39 -11.07
C ALA A 74 -48.66 -44.05 -10.71
N ALA A 75 -48.94 -43.47 -9.53
CA ALA A 75 -48.34 -42.25 -9.06
C ALA A 75 -46.81 -42.38 -8.94
N LYS A 76 -46.31 -43.48 -8.36
CA LYS A 76 -44.88 -43.76 -8.22
C LYS A 76 -44.18 -43.82 -9.60
N ALA A 77 -44.80 -44.45 -10.59
CA ALA A 77 -44.24 -44.56 -11.93
C ALA A 77 -44.04 -43.19 -12.60
N GLU A 78 -44.93 -42.22 -12.35
CA GLU A 78 -44.81 -40.85 -12.83
C GLU A 78 -43.82 -40.00 -11.99
N ILE A 79 -43.71 -40.20 -10.66
CA ILE A 79 -42.87 -39.43 -9.77
C ILE A 79 -41.36 -39.79 -9.87
N VAL A 80 -41.05 -41.12 -9.97
CA VAL A 80 -39.65 -41.59 -9.95
C VAL A 80 -38.76 -40.95 -11.01
N PRO A 81 -39.19 -40.76 -12.27
CA PRO A 81 -38.37 -40.06 -13.28
C PRO A 81 -38.00 -38.62 -12.89
N TYR A 82 -38.94 -37.86 -12.32
CA TYR A 82 -38.68 -36.50 -11.82
C TYR A 82 -37.68 -36.51 -10.68
N LEU A 83 -37.85 -37.41 -9.71
CA LEU A 83 -36.91 -37.57 -8.59
C LEU A 83 -35.50 -37.93 -9.08
N THR A 84 -35.40 -38.87 -10.00
CA THR A 84 -34.10 -39.28 -10.58
C THR A 84 -33.42 -38.12 -11.29
N LEU A 85 -34.18 -37.39 -12.12
CA LEU A 85 -33.66 -36.21 -12.80
C LEU A 85 -33.17 -35.14 -11.79
N LEU A 86 -33.95 -34.90 -10.73
CA LEU A 86 -33.59 -33.95 -9.68
C LEU A 86 -32.29 -34.35 -8.96
N VAL A 87 -32.15 -35.63 -8.62
CA VAL A 87 -30.93 -36.15 -7.98
C VAL A 87 -29.70 -35.98 -8.89
N VAL A 88 -29.84 -36.25 -10.19
CA VAL A 88 -28.75 -36.03 -11.14
C VAL A 88 -28.39 -34.56 -11.26
N LEU A 89 -29.38 -33.67 -11.36
CA LEU A 89 -29.15 -32.21 -11.41
C LEU A 89 -28.44 -31.71 -10.15
N TYR A 90 -28.85 -32.17 -8.97
CA TYR A 90 -28.19 -31.81 -7.72
C TYR A 90 -26.77 -32.35 -7.61
N ALA A 91 -26.52 -33.61 -8.04
CA ALA A 91 -25.17 -34.15 -8.07
C ALA A 91 -24.23 -33.31 -8.97
N LEU A 92 -24.71 -32.92 -10.15
CA LEU A 92 -23.98 -32.02 -11.05
C LEU A 92 -23.82 -30.62 -10.47
N SER A 93 -24.82 -30.09 -9.75
CA SER A 93 -24.75 -28.79 -9.07
C SER A 93 -23.71 -28.81 -7.95
N ILE A 94 -23.65 -29.85 -7.14
CA ILE A 94 -22.64 -30.05 -6.08
C ILE A 94 -21.23 -30.06 -6.72
N LEU A 95 -21.07 -30.81 -7.82
CA LEU A 95 -19.80 -30.84 -8.54
C LEU A 95 -19.41 -29.45 -9.05
N SER A 96 -20.35 -28.76 -9.70
CA SER A 96 -20.14 -27.38 -10.19
C SER A 96 -19.80 -26.41 -9.04
N MET A 97 -20.49 -26.53 -7.90
CA MET A 97 -20.24 -25.72 -6.72
C MET A 97 -18.82 -25.96 -6.18
N THR A 98 -18.41 -27.22 -6.08
CA THR A 98 -17.06 -27.58 -5.64
C THR A 98 -16.00 -27.00 -6.60
N VAL A 99 -16.21 -27.17 -7.90
CA VAL A 99 -15.30 -26.65 -8.94
C VAL A 99 -15.17 -25.15 -8.85
N TYR A 100 -16.29 -24.39 -8.87
CA TYR A 100 -16.18 -22.94 -8.83
C TYR A 100 -15.59 -22.42 -7.53
N THR A 101 -15.87 -23.05 -6.39
CA THR A 101 -15.31 -22.64 -5.10
C THR A 101 -13.79 -22.80 -5.07
N GLN A 102 -13.28 -23.92 -5.57
CA GLN A 102 -11.84 -24.17 -5.68
C GLN A 102 -11.17 -23.23 -6.68
N LEU A 103 -11.79 -23.02 -7.85
CA LEU A 103 -11.28 -22.07 -8.84
C LEU A 103 -11.26 -20.64 -8.32
N MET A 104 -12.31 -20.22 -7.59
CA MET A 104 -12.34 -18.90 -6.95
C MET A 104 -11.25 -18.73 -5.91
N ALA A 105 -11.00 -19.74 -5.08
CA ALA A 105 -9.91 -19.70 -4.11
C ALA A 105 -8.55 -19.51 -4.81
N TYR A 106 -8.28 -20.32 -5.85
CA TYR A 106 -7.04 -20.22 -6.64
C TYR A 106 -6.91 -18.85 -7.33
N MET A 107 -7.96 -18.40 -8.03
CA MET A 107 -7.94 -17.11 -8.75
C MET A 107 -7.79 -15.93 -7.78
N THR A 108 -8.46 -15.97 -6.62
CA THR A 108 -8.36 -14.90 -5.63
C THR A 108 -6.92 -14.76 -5.14
N GLN A 109 -6.31 -15.85 -4.67
CA GLN A 109 -4.94 -15.78 -4.14
C GLN A 109 -3.93 -15.41 -5.22
N GLY A 110 -4.07 -15.96 -6.42
CA GLY A 110 -3.20 -15.62 -7.54
C GLY A 110 -3.39 -14.19 -8.07
N PHE A 111 -4.62 -13.66 -8.03
CA PHE A 111 -4.90 -12.25 -8.33
C PHE A 111 -4.20 -11.32 -7.34
N LEU A 112 -4.34 -11.59 -6.04
CA LEU A 112 -3.70 -10.79 -5.00
C LEU A 112 -2.17 -10.89 -5.06
N HIS A 113 -1.63 -12.07 -5.35
CA HIS A 113 -0.19 -12.25 -5.54
C HIS A 113 0.33 -11.35 -6.68
N LYS A 114 -0.27 -11.43 -7.87
CA LYS A 114 0.12 -10.60 -9.01
C LYS A 114 -0.04 -9.11 -8.74
N LEU A 115 -1.12 -8.72 -8.04
CA LEU A 115 -1.38 -7.34 -7.69
C LEU A 115 -0.33 -6.78 -6.72
N ARG A 116 0.04 -7.55 -5.68
CA ARG A 116 1.12 -7.17 -4.75
C ARG A 116 2.46 -7.03 -5.46
N CYS A 117 2.79 -7.94 -6.37
CA CYS A 117 4.02 -7.85 -7.17
C CYS A 117 4.04 -6.58 -8.03
N GLU A 118 2.91 -6.24 -8.66
CA GLU A 118 2.78 -5.02 -9.47
C GLU A 118 2.88 -3.76 -8.62
N MET A 119 2.20 -3.72 -7.47
CA MET A 119 2.29 -2.62 -6.51
C MET A 119 3.72 -2.43 -6.02
N PHE A 120 4.39 -3.51 -5.59
CA PHE A 120 5.75 -3.44 -5.08
C PHE A 120 6.74 -3.01 -6.16
N GLY A 121 6.63 -3.58 -7.37
CA GLY A 121 7.45 -3.19 -8.51
C GLY A 121 7.22 -1.74 -8.95
N GLY A 122 5.98 -1.24 -8.85
CA GLY A 122 5.65 0.18 -9.07
C GLY A 122 6.26 1.06 -7.99
N MET A 123 6.06 0.72 -6.72
CA MET A 123 6.58 1.46 -5.56
C MET A 123 8.11 1.64 -5.60
N GLN A 124 8.87 0.62 -6.03
CA GLN A 124 10.33 0.71 -6.16
C GLN A 124 10.79 1.72 -7.24
N LYS A 125 9.92 2.14 -8.11
CA LYS A 125 10.21 3.11 -9.18
C LYS A 125 9.77 4.53 -8.84
N LEU A 126 9.13 4.74 -7.69
CA LEU A 126 8.63 6.05 -7.29
C LEU A 126 9.78 6.98 -6.84
N PRO A 127 9.66 8.29 -7.07
CA PRO A 127 10.62 9.27 -6.58
C PRO A 127 10.58 9.37 -5.04
N ILE A 128 11.68 9.76 -4.42
CA ILE A 128 11.78 9.96 -2.96
C ILE A 128 10.70 10.93 -2.46
N ARG A 129 10.35 11.95 -3.25
CA ARG A 129 9.26 12.88 -2.95
C ARG A 129 7.96 12.19 -2.54
N TYR A 130 7.64 11.03 -3.13
CA TYR A 130 6.45 10.27 -2.77
C TYR A 130 6.51 9.79 -1.32
N PHE A 131 7.65 9.23 -0.90
CA PHE A 131 7.84 8.70 0.45
C PHE A 131 7.94 9.82 1.50
N ASP A 132 8.50 10.97 1.14
CA ASP A 132 8.57 12.14 2.03
C ASP A 132 7.20 12.82 2.23
N SER A 133 6.29 12.69 1.25
CA SER A 133 4.96 13.29 1.29
C SER A 133 3.87 12.38 1.85
N HIS A 134 4.12 11.08 2.00
CA HIS A 134 3.16 10.09 2.50
C HIS A 134 3.69 9.39 3.75
N GLN A 135 2.80 9.15 4.71
CA GLN A 135 3.17 8.39 5.89
C GLN A 135 3.40 6.90 5.54
N HIS A 136 4.44 6.30 6.09
CA HIS A 136 4.75 4.88 5.85
C HIS A 136 3.59 3.95 6.24
N GLY A 137 2.82 4.31 7.29
CA GLY A 137 1.63 3.58 7.71
C GLY A 137 0.52 3.58 6.65
N ASP A 138 0.32 4.69 5.93
CA ASP A 138 -0.67 4.78 4.85
C ASP A 138 -0.27 3.90 3.67
N ILE A 139 1.02 3.94 3.29
CA ILE A 139 1.55 3.06 2.21
C ILE A 139 1.39 1.59 2.61
N MET A 140 1.69 1.23 3.87
CA MET A 140 1.54 -0.15 4.35
C MET A 140 0.07 -0.59 4.36
N SER A 141 -0.87 0.32 4.65
CA SER A 141 -2.30 0.04 4.63
C SER A 141 -2.79 -0.41 3.25
N HIS A 142 -2.16 0.04 2.15
CA HIS A 142 -2.48 -0.44 0.80
C HIS A 142 -2.16 -1.93 0.63
N TYR A 143 -1.06 -2.42 1.25
CA TYR A 143 -0.64 -3.83 1.19
C TYR A 143 -1.41 -4.75 2.14
N THR A 144 -2.03 -4.21 3.18
CA THR A 144 -2.76 -4.95 4.21
C THR A 144 -4.28 -4.78 4.04
N ASN A 145 -4.82 -3.66 4.46
CA ASN A 145 -6.26 -3.42 4.56
C ASN A 145 -6.93 -3.34 3.17
N ASP A 146 -6.34 -2.58 2.24
CA ASP A 146 -6.95 -2.38 0.93
C ASP A 146 -6.91 -3.67 0.09
N ILE A 147 -5.81 -4.41 0.15
CA ILE A 147 -5.71 -5.74 -0.47
C ILE A 147 -6.72 -6.71 0.15
N ASP A 148 -6.98 -6.65 1.47
CA ASP A 148 -7.98 -7.52 2.11
C ASP A 148 -9.41 -7.19 1.66
N THR A 149 -9.76 -5.92 1.48
CA THR A 149 -11.06 -5.54 0.91
C THR A 149 -11.23 -6.05 -0.52
N LEU A 150 -10.17 -6.04 -1.34
CA LEU A 150 -10.18 -6.64 -2.68
C LEU A 150 -10.30 -8.17 -2.62
N ARG A 151 -9.68 -8.81 -1.64
CA ARG A 151 -9.85 -10.24 -1.38
C ARG A 151 -11.32 -10.57 -1.13
N GLN A 152 -11.97 -9.83 -0.22
CA GLN A 152 -13.38 -10.03 0.11
C GLN A 152 -14.29 -9.79 -1.11
N LEU A 153 -13.99 -8.78 -1.93
CA LEU A 153 -14.72 -8.54 -3.18
C LEU A 153 -14.66 -9.77 -4.10
N VAL A 154 -13.45 -10.25 -4.40
CA VAL A 154 -13.25 -11.31 -5.39
C VAL A 154 -13.72 -12.65 -4.84
N SER A 155 -13.40 -13.00 -3.58
CA SER A 155 -13.71 -14.32 -3.02
C SER A 155 -15.15 -14.49 -2.56
N GLN A 156 -15.83 -13.41 -2.17
CA GLN A 156 -17.14 -13.48 -1.53
C GLN A 156 -18.20 -12.67 -2.26
N ALA A 157 -17.97 -11.35 -2.45
CA ALA A 157 -19.00 -10.46 -2.97
C ALA A 157 -19.33 -10.76 -4.45
N LEU A 158 -18.34 -10.91 -5.32
CA LEU A 158 -18.58 -11.21 -6.75
C LEU A 158 -19.35 -12.52 -6.95
N PRO A 159 -18.93 -13.66 -6.37
CA PRO A 159 -19.70 -14.90 -6.50
C PRO A 159 -21.12 -14.79 -5.93
N ALA A 160 -21.28 -14.18 -4.75
CA ALA A 160 -22.57 -14.00 -4.11
C ALA A 160 -23.51 -13.11 -4.94
N LEU A 161 -23.01 -12.02 -5.54
CA LEU A 161 -23.78 -11.14 -6.41
C LEU A 161 -24.24 -11.85 -7.68
N ILE A 162 -23.36 -12.64 -8.31
CA ILE A 162 -23.69 -13.41 -9.51
C ILE A 162 -24.72 -14.49 -9.15
N GLN A 163 -24.47 -15.25 -8.09
CA GLN A 163 -25.35 -16.34 -7.64
C GLN A 163 -26.73 -15.84 -7.25
N SER A 164 -26.81 -14.87 -6.32
CA SER A 164 -28.09 -14.36 -5.85
C SER A 164 -28.83 -13.57 -6.93
N GLY A 165 -28.10 -12.83 -7.80
CA GLY A 165 -28.69 -12.15 -8.95
C GLY A 165 -29.32 -13.16 -9.95
N ALA A 166 -28.61 -14.24 -10.26
CA ALA A 166 -29.13 -15.29 -11.14
C ALA A 166 -30.36 -15.98 -10.53
N ILE A 167 -30.32 -16.34 -9.23
CA ILE A 167 -31.47 -16.95 -8.55
C ILE A 167 -32.67 -16.00 -8.57
N VAL A 168 -32.48 -14.72 -8.22
CA VAL A 168 -33.54 -13.70 -8.23
C VAL A 168 -34.18 -13.60 -9.61
N LEU A 169 -33.38 -13.53 -10.67
CA LEU A 169 -33.89 -13.46 -12.06
C LEU A 169 -34.66 -14.72 -12.46
N VAL A 170 -34.10 -15.90 -12.18
CA VAL A 170 -34.75 -17.18 -12.55
C VAL A 170 -36.05 -17.38 -11.76
N VAL A 171 -36.01 -17.20 -10.44
CA VAL A 171 -37.19 -17.36 -9.59
C VAL A 171 -38.28 -16.35 -9.96
N PHE A 172 -37.91 -15.11 -10.20
CA PHE A 172 -38.86 -14.08 -10.62
C PHE A 172 -39.52 -14.42 -11.98
N SER A 173 -38.73 -14.92 -12.93
CA SER A 173 -39.26 -15.37 -14.22
C SER A 173 -40.24 -16.52 -14.09
N ILE A 174 -39.93 -17.51 -13.20
CA ILE A 174 -40.82 -18.64 -12.92
C ILE A 174 -42.10 -18.15 -12.21
N MET A 175 -42.01 -17.20 -11.30
CA MET A 175 -43.17 -16.63 -10.60
C MET A 175 -44.11 -15.90 -11.56
N LEU A 176 -43.56 -15.10 -12.49
CA LEU A 176 -44.34 -14.48 -13.55
C LEU A 176 -45.02 -15.53 -14.47
N TYR A 177 -44.35 -16.62 -14.73
CA TYR A 177 -44.92 -17.71 -15.53
C TYR A 177 -46.13 -18.36 -14.84
N PHE A 178 -46.09 -18.50 -13.52
CA PHE A 178 -47.18 -19.16 -12.77
C PHE A 178 -48.36 -18.27 -12.43
N SER A 179 -48.14 -17.02 -11.96
CA SER A 179 -49.21 -16.11 -11.59
C SER A 179 -48.75 -14.66 -11.56
N LEU A 180 -49.36 -13.84 -12.38
CA LEU A 180 -49.07 -12.40 -12.42
C LEU A 180 -49.62 -11.69 -11.16
N TRP A 181 -50.79 -12.10 -10.68
CA TRP A 181 -51.42 -11.52 -9.50
C TRP A 181 -50.61 -11.73 -8.20
N LEU A 182 -50.16 -12.96 -7.95
CA LEU A 182 -49.33 -13.27 -6.79
C LEU A 182 -47.94 -12.60 -6.89
N THR A 183 -47.39 -12.48 -8.10
CA THR A 183 -46.12 -11.79 -8.33
C THR A 183 -46.26 -10.29 -8.07
N LEU A 184 -47.40 -9.68 -8.40
CA LEU A 184 -47.65 -8.26 -8.09
C LEU A 184 -47.69 -8.02 -6.56
N VAL A 185 -48.34 -8.90 -5.79
CA VAL A 185 -48.35 -8.85 -4.33
C VAL A 185 -46.92 -8.97 -3.77
N LEU A 186 -46.12 -9.89 -4.33
CA LEU A 186 -44.72 -10.03 -3.94
C LEU A 186 -43.94 -8.74 -4.17
N VAL A 187 -44.08 -8.13 -5.36
CA VAL A 187 -43.36 -6.88 -5.72
C VAL A 187 -43.74 -5.74 -4.77
N LEU A 188 -45.03 -5.59 -4.43
CA LEU A 188 -45.47 -4.61 -3.44
C LEU A 188 -44.84 -4.84 -2.07
N GLY A 189 -44.78 -6.09 -1.62
CA GLY A 189 -44.10 -6.46 -0.37
C GLY A 189 -42.61 -6.16 -0.39
N ILE A 190 -41.92 -6.38 -1.53
CA ILE A 190 -40.52 -6.05 -1.69
C ILE A 190 -40.28 -4.53 -1.63
N ILE A 191 -41.13 -3.74 -2.30
CA ILE A 191 -41.05 -2.28 -2.24
C ILE A 191 -41.19 -1.81 -0.78
N ALA A 192 -42.14 -2.35 -0.02
CA ALA A 192 -42.30 -2.06 1.41
C ALA A 192 -41.04 -2.46 2.22
N MET A 193 -40.48 -3.64 1.96
CA MET A 193 -39.24 -4.12 2.57
C MET A 193 -38.06 -3.18 2.30
N VAL A 194 -37.86 -2.77 1.05
CA VAL A 194 -36.78 -1.84 0.66
C VAL A 194 -36.97 -0.47 1.31
N ALA A 195 -38.19 0.05 1.37
CA ALA A 195 -38.50 1.31 2.02
C ALA A 195 -38.17 1.30 3.53
N VAL A 196 -38.54 0.22 4.22
CA VAL A 196 -38.22 0.03 5.66
C VAL A 196 -36.73 -0.11 5.86
N THR A 197 -36.06 -0.92 5.04
CA THR A 197 -34.59 -1.11 5.09
C THR A 197 -33.85 0.21 4.88
N LYS A 198 -34.26 1.02 3.92
CA LYS A 198 -33.66 2.33 3.64
C LYS A 198 -33.84 3.30 4.80
N LYS A 199 -35.00 3.30 5.44
CA LYS A 199 -35.30 4.18 6.60
C LYS A 199 -34.46 3.81 7.82
N ILE A 200 -34.34 2.52 8.15
CA ILE A 200 -33.57 2.03 9.30
C ILE A 200 -32.06 2.06 9.00
N GLY A 201 -31.63 1.63 7.80
CA GLY A 201 -30.23 1.59 7.40
C GLY A 201 -29.58 2.98 7.36
N GLY A 202 -30.33 4.03 7.01
CA GLY A 202 -29.83 5.41 7.05
C GLY A 202 -29.45 5.88 8.46
N GLY A 203 -30.17 5.41 9.49
CA GLY A 203 -29.82 5.62 10.91
C GLY A 203 -28.54 4.87 11.31
N SER A 204 -28.44 3.61 10.91
CA SER A 204 -27.27 2.76 11.18
C SER A 204 -25.97 3.36 10.62
N ALA A 205 -25.97 3.81 9.36
CA ALA A 205 -24.78 4.38 8.71
C ALA A 205 -24.18 5.57 9.47
N LYS A 206 -25.04 6.44 10.04
CA LYS A 206 -24.59 7.58 10.85
C LYS A 206 -23.80 7.16 12.09
N TYR A 207 -24.30 6.14 12.80
CA TYR A 207 -23.64 5.65 14.01
C TYR A 207 -22.40 4.82 13.71
N PHE A 208 -22.36 4.08 12.61
CA PHE A 208 -21.13 3.41 12.16
C PHE A 208 -19.99 4.40 11.86
N VAL A 209 -20.29 5.54 11.23
CA VAL A 209 -19.27 6.59 11.01
C VAL A 209 -18.76 7.17 12.33
N ARG A 210 -19.65 7.36 13.34
CA ARG A 210 -19.23 7.82 14.67
C ARG A 210 -18.39 6.77 15.39
N GLN A 211 -18.82 5.53 15.38
CA GLN A 211 -18.07 4.41 15.93
C GLN A 211 -16.66 4.34 15.35
N GLN A 212 -16.52 4.45 14.01
CA GLN A 212 -15.22 4.42 13.36
C GLN A 212 -14.30 5.56 13.82
N LYS A 213 -14.86 6.76 14.03
CA LYS A 213 -14.11 7.89 14.59
C LYS A 213 -13.71 7.65 16.04
N ALA A 214 -14.59 7.09 16.85
CA ALA A 214 -14.29 6.77 18.24
C ALA A 214 -13.21 5.70 18.36
N VAL A 215 -13.27 4.64 17.53
CA VAL A 215 -12.21 3.61 17.41
C VAL A 215 -10.86 4.27 17.10
N ALA A 216 -10.79 5.09 16.04
CA ALA A 216 -9.56 5.77 15.65
C ALA A 216 -8.99 6.68 16.77
N SER A 217 -9.86 7.36 17.54
CA SER A 217 -9.42 8.19 18.67
C SER A 217 -8.86 7.33 19.82
N THR A 218 -9.51 6.22 20.12
CA THR A 218 -9.06 5.27 21.17
C THR A 218 -7.75 4.59 20.77
N GLU A 219 -7.62 4.13 19.53
CA GLU A 219 -6.38 3.53 19.00
C GLU A 219 -5.23 4.54 19.01
N GLY A 220 -5.47 5.79 18.58
CA GLY A 220 -4.47 6.86 18.62
C GLY A 220 -3.98 7.14 20.04
N PHE A 221 -4.90 7.20 21.01
CA PHE A 221 -4.55 7.37 22.43
C PHE A 221 -3.72 6.20 22.97
N ILE A 222 -4.11 4.96 22.66
CA ILE A 222 -3.33 3.75 23.05
C ILE A 222 -1.92 3.82 22.48
N GLN A 223 -1.77 4.17 21.20
CA GLN A 223 -0.48 4.28 20.54
C GLN A 223 0.39 5.36 21.19
N GLU A 224 -0.19 6.52 21.52
CA GLU A 224 0.51 7.62 22.21
C GLU A 224 0.98 7.18 23.60
N MET A 225 0.10 6.54 24.40
CA MET A 225 0.45 6.06 25.74
C MET A 225 1.50 4.96 25.70
N MET A 226 1.44 4.04 24.72
CA MET A 226 2.46 3.00 24.54
C MET A 226 3.82 3.62 24.19
N ALA A 227 3.87 4.58 23.28
CA ALA A 227 5.10 5.28 22.92
C ALA A 227 5.64 6.11 24.09
N GLY A 228 4.77 6.76 24.84
CA GLY A 228 5.07 7.60 26.00
C GLY A 228 5.15 6.87 27.34
N GLN A 229 5.10 5.51 27.39
CA GLN A 229 4.95 4.75 28.63
C GLN A 229 6.06 5.05 29.68
N LYS A 230 7.28 5.29 29.23
CA LYS A 230 8.39 5.68 30.13
C LYS A 230 8.10 7.02 30.80
N VAL A 231 7.54 7.97 30.08
CA VAL A 231 7.17 9.31 30.60
C VAL A 231 6.04 9.17 31.61
N VAL A 232 4.97 8.42 31.27
CA VAL A 232 3.86 8.15 32.18
C VAL A 232 4.37 7.56 33.50
N LYS A 233 5.31 6.59 33.45
CA LYS A 233 5.91 5.94 34.62
C LYS A 233 6.77 6.87 35.46
N VAL A 234 7.64 7.68 34.81
CA VAL A 234 8.54 8.60 35.53
C VAL A 234 7.75 9.68 36.28
N PHE A 235 6.67 10.16 35.70
CA PHE A 235 5.81 11.18 36.32
C PHE A 235 4.65 10.60 37.17
N CYS A 236 4.54 9.26 37.29
CA CYS A 236 3.49 8.57 38.06
C CYS A 236 2.08 9.00 37.65
N HIS A 237 1.83 9.16 36.33
CA HIS A 237 0.55 9.61 35.79
C HIS A 237 -0.33 8.45 35.28
N GLU A 238 -0.10 7.20 35.75
CA GLU A 238 -0.85 6.03 35.32
C GLU A 238 -2.36 6.18 35.57
N GLN A 239 -2.73 6.67 36.77
CA GLN A 239 -4.13 6.85 37.14
C GLN A 239 -4.81 7.85 36.22
N LYS A 240 -4.15 8.96 35.90
CA LYS A 240 -4.68 9.95 34.97
C LYS A 240 -4.85 9.41 33.55
N SER A 241 -3.89 8.60 33.10
CA SER A 241 -3.97 7.93 31.78
C SER A 241 -5.12 6.93 31.71
N ILE A 242 -5.41 6.21 32.82
CA ILE A 242 -6.57 5.30 32.92
C ILE A 242 -7.87 6.09 32.84
N GLU A 243 -8.01 7.18 33.60
CA GLU A 243 -9.21 8.02 33.56
C GLU A 243 -9.49 8.61 32.17
N ASP A 244 -8.45 9.05 31.48
CA ASP A 244 -8.56 9.59 30.12
C ASP A 244 -8.93 8.50 29.11
N PHE A 245 -8.37 7.29 29.27
CA PHE A 245 -8.75 6.12 28.48
C PHE A 245 -10.20 5.71 28.72
N ASP A 246 -10.65 5.63 29.96
CA ASP A 246 -12.02 5.26 30.33
C ASP A 246 -13.02 6.21 29.68
N ARG A 247 -12.76 7.52 29.70
CA ARG A 247 -13.60 8.51 29.03
C ARG A 247 -13.72 8.29 27.52
N LEU A 248 -12.60 7.95 26.85
CA LEU A 248 -12.60 7.65 25.41
C LEU A 248 -13.32 6.32 25.13
N ASN A 249 -13.10 5.32 25.99
CA ASN A 249 -13.71 4.01 25.87
C ASN A 249 -15.23 4.05 26.14
N ASP A 250 -15.70 4.88 27.07
CA ASP A 250 -17.13 5.12 27.29
C ASP A 250 -17.79 5.76 26.07
N ALA A 251 -17.13 6.73 25.43
CA ALA A 251 -17.62 7.32 24.19
C ALA A 251 -17.67 6.28 23.05
N LEU A 252 -16.65 5.43 22.96
CA LEU A 252 -16.60 4.32 21.99
C LEU A 252 -17.72 3.31 22.28
N PHE A 253 -17.95 2.95 23.54
CA PHE A 253 -19.04 2.06 23.96
C PHE A 253 -20.39 2.60 23.52
N GLU A 254 -20.70 3.87 23.82
CA GLU A 254 -21.98 4.48 23.48
C GLU A 254 -22.26 4.50 21.97
N ASP A 255 -21.25 4.94 21.16
CA ASP A 255 -21.39 4.98 19.71
C ASP A 255 -21.43 3.55 19.10
N SER A 256 -20.66 2.61 19.63
CA SER A 256 -20.66 1.20 19.21
C SER A 256 -21.97 0.51 19.57
N PHE A 257 -22.48 0.73 20.77
CA PHE A 257 -23.76 0.18 21.21
C PHE A 257 -24.90 0.64 20.28
N ARG A 258 -24.96 1.95 19.99
CA ARG A 258 -25.99 2.49 19.07
C ARG A 258 -25.84 1.94 17.65
N ALA A 259 -24.62 1.89 17.12
CA ALA A 259 -24.35 1.33 15.80
C ALA A 259 -24.80 -0.13 15.72
N GLN A 260 -24.43 -0.94 16.72
CA GLN A 260 -24.77 -2.36 16.78
C GLN A 260 -26.26 -2.59 17.03
N ALA A 261 -26.91 -1.79 17.88
CA ALA A 261 -28.32 -1.88 18.13
C ALA A 261 -29.13 -1.67 16.83
N TYR A 262 -28.81 -0.63 16.05
CA TYR A 262 -29.45 -0.41 14.75
C TYR A 262 -29.17 -1.56 13.76
N ALA A 263 -27.94 -2.04 13.70
CA ALA A 263 -27.57 -3.13 12.79
C ALA A 263 -28.27 -4.45 13.16
N SER A 264 -28.32 -4.78 14.44
CA SER A 264 -28.90 -6.04 14.94
C SER A 264 -30.41 -6.13 14.75
N VAL A 265 -31.10 -4.98 14.75
CA VAL A 265 -32.57 -4.94 14.54
C VAL A 265 -32.94 -5.12 13.07
N LEU A 266 -32.04 -4.80 12.13
CA LEU A 266 -32.31 -4.87 10.69
C LEU A 266 -32.62 -6.30 10.22
N GLY A 267 -31.81 -7.29 10.64
CA GLY A 267 -31.98 -8.69 10.26
C GLY A 267 -33.36 -9.26 10.65
N PRO A 268 -33.75 -9.22 11.93
CA PRO A 268 -35.06 -9.65 12.37
C PRO A 268 -36.23 -8.92 11.70
N ILE A 269 -36.11 -7.60 11.45
CA ILE A 269 -37.18 -6.85 10.77
C ILE A 269 -37.36 -7.33 9.34
N ILE A 270 -36.29 -7.44 8.59
CA ILE A 270 -36.34 -7.94 7.20
C ILE A 270 -36.88 -9.37 7.15
N GLY A 271 -36.40 -10.24 8.05
CA GLY A 271 -36.89 -11.62 8.16
C GLY A 271 -38.38 -11.70 8.45
N ASN A 272 -38.88 -10.88 9.39
CA ASN A 272 -40.31 -10.84 9.73
C ASN A 272 -41.18 -10.22 8.65
N ILE A 273 -40.68 -9.20 7.93
CA ILE A 273 -41.38 -8.68 6.73
C ILE A 273 -41.50 -9.79 5.68
N GLY A 274 -40.44 -10.60 5.47
CA GLY A 274 -40.50 -11.77 4.59
C GLY A 274 -41.54 -12.81 5.04
N ASN A 275 -41.65 -13.06 6.34
CA ASN A 275 -42.68 -13.96 6.91
C ASN A 275 -44.12 -13.37 6.76
N ILE A 276 -44.29 -12.07 7.00
CA ILE A 276 -45.57 -11.39 6.78
C ILE A 276 -45.97 -11.49 5.32
N LEU A 277 -45.04 -11.22 4.42
CA LEU A 277 -45.27 -11.34 2.97
C LEU A 277 -45.67 -12.77 2.58
N TYR A 278 -45.00 -13.78 3.13
CA TYR A 278 -45.37 -15.19 2.95
C TYR A 278 -46.81 -15.48 3.36
N VAL A 279 -47.22 -15.03 4.58
CA VAL A 279 -48.59 -15.20 5.07
C VAL A 279 -49.60 -14.43 4.21
N THR A 280 -49.25 -13.20 3.80
CA THR A 280 -50.11 -12.39 2.91
C THR A 280 -50.31 -13.08 1.57
N LEU A 281 -49.25 -13.62 0.96
CA LEU A 281 -49.36 -14.39 -0.28
C LEU A 281 -50.20 -15.67 -0.12
N ALA A 282 -50.05 -16.37 1.02
CA ALA A 282 -50.88 -17.55 1.34
C ALA A 282 -52.36 -17.20 1.48
N LEU A 283 -52.68 -16.12 2.19
CA LEU A 283 -54.06 -15.63 2.36
C LEU A 283 -54.67 -15.17 1.02
N VAL A 284 -53.97 -14.31 0.27
CA VAL A 284 -54.44 -13.81 -1.02
C VAL A 284 -54.61 -14.97 -2.02
N GLY A 285 -53.61 -15.88 -2.10
CA GLY A 285 -53.70 -17.07 -2.96
C GLY A 285 -54.85 -18.01 -2.54
N GLY A 286 -55.05 -18.23 -1.24
CA GLY A 286 -56.16 -18.99 -0.72
C GLY A 286 -57.54 -18.37 -1.02
N VAL A 287 -57.66 -17.06 -0.88
CA VAL A 287 -58.89 -16.33 -1.27
C VAL A 287 -59.15 -16.44 -2.76
N PHE A 288 -58.12 -16.30 -3.59
CA PHE A 288 -58.27 -16.44 -5.05
C PHE A 288 -58.70 -17.84 -5.48
N LEU A 289 -58.22 -18.89 -4.74
CA LEU A 289 -58.66 -20.27 -4.94
C LEU A 289 -60.15 -20.46 -4.57
N LEU A 290 -60.55 -19.91 -3.41
CA LEU A 290 -61.94 -20.05 -2.92
C LEU A 290 -62.95 -19.31 -3.80
N ILE A 291 -62.61 -18.15 -4.31
CA ILE A 291 -63.53 -17.33 -5.16
C ILE A 291 -63.48 -17.80 -6.62
N GLY A 292 -62.54 -18.62 -7.01
CA GLY A 292 -62.38 -19.11 -8.37
C GLY A 292 -61.93 -18.02 -9.35
N LEU A 293 -61.14 -17.03 -8.91
CA LEU A 293 -60.65 -15.95 -9.73
C LEU A 293 -59.76 -16.51 -10.89
N PRO A 294 -59.97 -16.04 -12.16
CA PRO A 294 -59.17 -16.47 -13.28
C PRO A 294 -57.70 -16.09 -13.03
N ASN A 295 -56.80 -17.08 -13.08
CA ASN A 295 -55.36 -16.84 -12.96
C ASN A 295 -54.84 -16.19 -14.27
N VAL A 296 -54.35 -14.98 -14.16
CA VAL A 296 -53.58 -14.36 -15.25
C VAL A 296 -52.15 -14.87 -15.18
N SER A 297 -51.79 -15.80 -16.06
CA SER A 297 -50.49 -16.44 -16.10
C SER A 297 -50.04 -16.69 -17.56
N LEU A 298 -48.73 -16.71 -17.77
CA LEU A 298 -48.15 -17.13 -19.05
C LEU A 298 -48.29 -18.67 -19.26
N SER A 299 -48.52 -19.41 -18.20
CA SER A 299 -48.71 -20.89 -18.24
C SER A 299 -50.09 -21.29 -18.74
N GLY A 300 -51.09 -20.39 -18.75
CA GLY A 300 -52.47 -20.70 -19.08
C GLY A 300 -53.16 -21.65 -18.08
N LYS A 301 -52.48 -22.00 -16.96
CA LYS A 301 -53.04 -22.88 -15.91
C LYS A 301 -53.90 -22.13 -14.93
N ALA A 302 -55.01 -22.74 -14.49
CA ALA A 302 -55.80 -22.20 -13.39
C ALA A 302 -54.93 -22.18 -12.10
N LEU A 303 -55.25 -21.26 -11.18
CA LEU A 303 -54.58 -21.29 -9.88
C LEU A 303 -55.10 -22.48 -9.10
N ASP A 304 -54.21 -23.32 -8.62
CA ASP A 304 -54.49 -24.49 -7.77
C ASP A 304 -53.44 -24.60 -6.65
N ILE A 305 -53.60 -25.55 -5.77
CA ILE A 305 -52.69 -25.80 -4.64
C ILE A 305 -51.31 -26.17 -5.17
N SER A 306 -51.24 -26.87 -6.34
CA SER A 306 -49.98 -27.29 -6.95
C SER A 306 -49.13 -26.10 -7.44
N ILE A 307 -49.74 -24.94 -7.70
CA ILE A 307 -49.08 -23.69 -8.02
C ILE A 307 -48.79 -22.87 -6.76
N LEU A 308 -49.77 -22.78 -5.84
CA LEU A 308 -49.66 -21.90 -4.65
C LEU A 308 -48.51 -22.33 -3.72
N VAL A 309 -48.38 -23.62 -3.42
CA VAL A 309 -47.35 -24.11 -2.50
C VAL A 309 -45.92 -23.86 -3.03
N PRO A 310 -45.56 -24.21 -4.26
CA PRO A 310 -44.26 -23.82 -4.82
C PRO A 310 -44.04 -22.33 -4.91
N PHE A 311 -45.09 -21.54 -5.20
CA PHE A 311 -45.00 -20.08 -5.26
C PHE A 311 -44.61 -19.47 -3.90
N LEU A 312 -45.17 -19.98 -2.80
CA LEU A 312 -44.78 -19.54 -1.46
C LEU A 312 -43.31 -19.87 -1.13
N ASN A 313 -42.82 -21.03 -1.56
CA ASN A 313 -41.42 -21.39 -1.38
C ASN A 313 -40.50 -20.49 -2.25
N MET A 314 -40.89 -20.22 -3.49
CA MET A 314 -40.19 -19.26 -4.37
C MET A 314 -40.16 -17.84 -3.78
N ALA A 315 -41.25 -17.36 -3.17
CA ALA A 315 -41.30 -16.07 -2.52
C ALA A 315 -40.30 -15.98 -1.35
N ARG A 316 -40.19 -17.04 -0.54
CA ARG A 316 -39.20 -17.13 0.55
C ARG A 316 -37.76 -17.15 0.00
N GLN A 317 -37.49 -17.93 -1.05
CA GLN A 317 -36.19 -17.99 -1.70
C GLN A 317 -35.82 -16.63 -2.32
N PHE A 318 -36.77 -15.96 -2.96
CA PHE A 318 -36.58 -14.64 -3.57
C PHE A 318 -36.20 -13.60 -2.50
N THR A 319 -36.99 -13.46 -1.44
CA THR A 319 -36.72 -12.50 -0.35
C THR A 319 -35.38 -12.78 0.35
N GLY A 320 -35.02 -14.05 0.54
CA GLY A 320 -33.73 -14.46 1.10
C GLY A 320 -32.54 -13.99 0.23
N ASN A 321 -32.62 -14.19 -1.08
CA ASN A 321 -31.57 -13.75 -2.01
C ASN A 321 -31.49 -12.22 -2.17
N VAL A 322 -32.60 -11.51 -2.12
CA VAL A 322 -32.61 -10.03 -2.10
C VAL A 322 -31.90 -9.52 -0.83
N ASN A 323 -32.14 -10.15 0.32
CA ASN A 323 -31.43 -9.80 1.56
C ASN A 323 -29.91 -10.07 1.42
N GLN A 324 -29.53 -11.21 0.85
CA GLN A 324 -28.11 -11.55 0.62
C GLN A 324 -27.42 -10.53 -0.32
N LEU A 325 -28.09 -10.11 -1.40
CA LEU A 325 -27.61 -9.04 -2.28
C LEU A 325 -27.37 -7.74 -1.51
N SER A 326 -28.33 -7.37 -0.63
CA SER A 326 -28.23 -6.15 0.17
C SER A 326 -27.03 -6.18 1.13
N GLN A 327 -26.69 -7.33 1.70
CA GLN A 327 -25.52 -7.48 2.58
C GLN A 327 -24.20 -7.28 1.82
N GLN A 328 -24.12 -7.63 0.52
CA GLN A 328 -22.91 -7.47 -0.27
C GLN A 328 -22.61 -6.01 -0.64
N ILE A 329 -23.57 -5.10 -0.55
CA ILE A 329 -23.40 -3.69 -0.93
C ILE A 329 -22.24 -3.05 -0.16
N ASN A 330 -22.16 -3.29 1.15
CA ASN A 330 -21.11 -2.71 1.99
C ASN A 330 -19.71 -3.20 1.57
N VAL A 331 -19.58 -4.51 1.30
CA VAL A 331 -18.31 -5.10 0.84
C VAL A 331 -17.89 -4.48 -0.50
N VAL A 332 -18.82 -4.30 -1.42
CA VAL A 332 -18.57 -3.68 -2.72
C VAL A 332 -18.12 -2.21 -2.58
N VAL A 333 -18.77 -1.44 -1.71
CA VAL A 333 -18.41 -0.03 -1.46
C VAL A 333 -17.02 0.08 -0.85
N MET A 334 -16.72 -0.73 0.17
CA MET A 334 -15.39 -0.76 0.80
C MET A 334 -14.31 -1.19 -0.18
N ALA A 335 -14.57 -2.23 -0.96
CA ALA A 335 -13.64 -2.71 -1.97
C ALA A 335 -13.44 -1.69 -3.09
N GLY A 336 -14.46 -0.90 -3.45
CA GLY A 336 -14.33 0.21 -4.40
C GLY A 336 -13.36 1.28 -3.91
N ALA A 337 -13.44 1.66 -2.63
CA ALA A 337 -12.50 2.59 -2.02
C ALA A 337 -11.08 2.01 -1.92
N GLY A 338 -10.94 0.74 -1.51
CA GLY A 338 -9.65 0.05 -1.47
C GLY A 338 -9.02 -0.08 -2.87
N ALA A 339 -9.81 -0.48 -3.86
CA ALA A 339 -9.37 -0.55 -5.26
C ALA A 339 -8.85 0.79 -5.78
N GLN A 340 -9.55 1.88 -5.45
CA GLN A 340 -9.13 3.23 -5.87
C GLN A 340 -7.75 3.57 -5.31
N ARG A 341 -7.49 3.30 -4.03
CA ARG A 341 -6.18 3.57 -3.41
C ARG A 341 -5.08 2.68 -3.97
N VAL A 342 -5.36 1.38 -4.13
CA VAL A 342 -4.41 0.44 -4.74
C VAL A 342 -4.04 0.85 -6.17
N PHE A 343 -5.03 1.22 -6.99
CA PHE A 343 -4.74 1.66 -8.35
C PHE A 343 -4.09 3.04 -8.41
N ALA A 344 -4.38 3.93 -7.46
CA ALA A 344 -3.67 5.21 -7.36
C ALA A 344 -2.17 5.00 -7.13
N LEU A 345 -1.79 4.04 -6.25
CA LEU A 345 -0.38 3.68 -6.05
C LEU A 345 0.24 3.06 -7.32
N ILE A 346 -0.49 2.18 -8.04
CA ILE A 346 0.00 1.55 -9.27
C ILE A 346 0.20 2.58 -10.40
N ASP A 347 -0.69 3.56 -10.48
CA ASP A 347 -0.72 4.58 -11.53
C ASP A 347 0.14 5.80 -11.19
N GLU A 348 0.74 5.82 -9.97
CA GLU A 348 1.65 6.90 -9.59
C GLU A 348 2.84 6.96 -10.54
N LYS A 349 3.22 8.20 -10.89
CA LYS A 349 4.26 8.41 -11.88
C LYS A 349 5.62 7.94 -11.37
N PRO A 350 6.30 7.05 -12.10
CA PRO A 350 7.65 6.64 -11.74
C PRO A 350 8.61 7.83 -11.79
N GLU A 351 9.74 7.69 -11.12
CA GLU A 351 10.83 8.67 -11.22
C GLU A 351 11.25 8.81 -12.70
N THR A 352 11.24 10.05 -13.20
CA THR A 352 11.68 10.34 -14.57
C THR A 352 13.19 10.35 -14.65
N ASP A 353 13.75 9.74 -15.67
CA ASP A 353 15.19 9.75 -15.95
C ASP A 353 15.44 9.90 -17.45
N ASP A 354 15.65 11.15 -17.86
CA ASP A 354 15.96 11.51 -19.24
C ASP A 354 17.49 11.54 -19.51
N GLY A 355 18.30 11.04 -18.56
CA GLY A 355 19.73 10.95 -18.65
C GLY A 355 20.18 9.98 -19.74
N TYR A 356 21.23 10.36 -20.48
CA TYR A 356 21.81 9.55 -21.53
C TYR A 356 23.33 9.32 -21.35
N VAL A 357 23.98 10.07 -20.46
CA VAL A 357 25.35 9.84 -20.04
C VAL A 357 25.40 8.68 -19.05
N THR A 358 26.29 7.73 -19.27
CA THR A 358 26.43 6.51 -18.45
C THR A 358 27.81 6.43 -17.81
N LEU A 359 27.90 5.72 -16.69
CA LEU A 359 29.13 5.46 -15.97
C LEU A 359 29.72 4.11 -16.43
N VAL A 360 30.98 4.12 -16.87
CA VAL A 360 31.69 2.94 -17.34
C VAL A 360 33.02 2.78 -16.59
N ASN A 361 33.53 1.53 -16.53
CA ASN A 361 34.91 1.32 -16.11
C ASN A 361 35.86 1.87 -17.20
N ALA A 362 36.94 2.52 -16.79
CA ALA A 362 37.85 3.18 -17.68
C ALA A 362 39.29 2.69 -17.48
N ALA A 363 40.03 2.62 -18.59
CA ALA A 363 41.49 2.52 -18.59
C ALA A 363 42.06 3.89 -18.98
N VAL A 364 42.95 4.42 -18.16
CA VAL A 364 43.66 5.69 -18.44
C VAL A 364 45.05 5.36 -18.93
N ALA A 365 45.33 5.74 -20.18
CA ALA A 365 46.66 5.57 -20.78
C ALA A 365 47.63 6.62 -20.22
N PRO A 366 48.98 6.40 -20.35
CA PRO A 366 49.98 7.35 -19.86
C PRO A 366 49.92 8.74 -20.52
N ASP A 367 49.32 8.84 -21.69
CA ASP A 367 49.08 10.10 -22.43
C ASP A 367 47.80 10.85 -21.95
N GLY A 368 47.09 10.28 -20.97
CA GLY A 368 45.84 10.85 -20.45
C GLY A 368 44.60 10.45 -21.25
N THR A 369 44.71 9.59 -22.26
CA THR A 369 43.57 9.10 -23.05
C THR A 369 42.74 8.13 -22.19
N VAL A 370 41.43 8.40 -22.09
CA VAL A 370 40.48 7.59 -21.34
C VAL A 370 39.70 6.69 -22.30
N THR A 371 39.73 5.39 -22.07
CA THR A 371 38.99 4.40 -22.88
C THR A 371 38.14 3.51 -22.01
N GLU A 372 37.00 3.03 -22.54
CA GLU A 372 36.12 2.10 -21.86
C GLU A 372 36.79 0.73 -21.64
N SER A 373 36.61 0.14 -20.46
CA SER A 373 37.13 -1.17 -20.11
C SER A 373 36.01 -2.10 -19.67
N ASP A 374 36.00 -3.34 -20.17
CA ASP A 374 35.04 -4.37 -19.72
C ASP A 374 35.37 -4.92 -18.33
N ARG A 375 36.57 -4.64 -17.81
CA ARG A 375 37.03 -5.09 -16.49
C ARG A 375 37.03 -3.92 -15.51
N ARG A 376 36.81 -4.23 -14.23
CA ARG A 376 36.99 -3.25 -13.17
C ARG A 376 38.47 -2.87 -13.05
N THR A 377 38.77 -1.61 -13.27
CA THR A 377 40.12 -1.06 -13.27
C THR A 377 40.43 -0.21 -12.04
N GLY A 378 39.40 0.11 -11.24
CA GLY A 378 39.49 1.12 -10.18
C GLY A 378 39.33 2.56 -10.68
N HIS A 379 39.30 2.76 -12.00
CA HIS A 379 39.03 4.06 -12.62
C HIS A 379 37.70 4.02 -13.36
N TRP A 380 36.97 5.12 -13.30
CA TRP A 380 35.64 5.24 -13.90
C TRP A 380 35.62 6.47 -14.81
N ALA A 381 34.75 6.44 -15.82
CA ALA A 381 34.55 7.57 -16.73
C ALA A 381 33.08 7.74 -17.11
N TRP A 382 32.73 8.97 -17.38
CA TRP A 382 31.44 9.32 -17.97
C TRP A 382 31.49 9.11 -19.48
N LYS A 383 30.71 8.21 -20.01
CA LYS A 383 30.50 7.97 -21.43
C LYS A 383 29.40 8.89 -21.92
N HIS A 384 29.77 9.95 -22.64
CA HIS A 384 28.87 11.00 -23.09
C HIS A 384 28.67 10.91 -24.61
N PRO A 385 27.53 10.38 -25.09
CA PRO A 385 27.18 10.42 -26.51
C PRO A 385 26.69 11.82 -26.90
N HIS A 386 27.19 12.30 -28.05
CA HIS A 386 26.76 13.58 -28.62
C HIS A 386 25.79 13.37 -29.79
N GLY A 387 25.02 14.43 -30.12
CA GLY A 387 24.02 14.38 -31.19
C GLY A 387 24.56 14.15 -32.60
N ASP A 388 25.85 14.35 -32.80
CA ASP A 388 26.60 14.09 -34.05
C ASP A 388 27.11 12.64 -34.16
N GLY A 389 26.80 11.78 -33.17
CA GLY A 389 27.26 10.40 -33.10
C GLY A 389 28.65 10.21 -32.50
N THR A 390 29.34 11.29 -32.09
CA THR A 390 30.61 11.18 -31.37
C THR A 390 30.45 10.77 -29.93
N LEU A 391 31.46 10.10 -29.36
CA LEU A 391 31.51 9.68 -27.95
C LEU A 391 32.69 10.37 -27.28
N THR A 392 32.46 11.01 -26.16
CA THR A 392 33.52 11.50 -25.27
C THR A 392 33.52 10.73 -23.96
N TYR A 393 34.75 10.43 -23.49
CA TYR A 393 34.97 9.83 -22.17
C TYR A 393 35.60 10.87 -21.25
N THR A 394 34.90 11.24 -20.19
CA THR A 394 35.41 12.17 -19.17
C THR A 394 35.75 11.35 -17.93
N GLU A 395 36.99 11.38 -17.49
CA GLU A 395 37.41 10.71 -16.26
C GLU A 395 36.59 11.22 -15.08
N LEU A 396 36.11 10.26 -14.24
CA LEU A 396 35.37 10.58 -13.03
C LEU A 396 36.36 11.01 -11.95
N ARG A 397 36.43 12.33 -11.68
CA ARG A 397 37.35 12.93 -10.71
C ARG A 397 36.67 13.44 -9.45
N GLY A 398 35.37 13.70 -9.52
CA GLY A 398 34.62 14.18 -8.39
C GLY A 398 34.52 15.72 -8.28
N ASP A 399 34.66 16.47 -9.39
CA ASP A 399 34.35 17.91 -9.43
C ASP A 399 32.85 18.14 -9.42
N VAL A 400 32.29 18.62 -8.32
CA VAL A 400 30.85 18.89 -8.18
C VAL A 400 30.62 20.39 -7.99
N ARG A 401 29.80 20.98 -8.88
CA ARG A 401 29.51 22.42 -8.88
C ARG A 401 28.00 22.67 -8.97
N LEU A 402 27.48 23.44 -8.03
CA LEU A 402 26.17 24.05 -8.05
C LEU A 402 26.36 25.53 -8.42
N THR A 403 25.54 26.07 -9.29
CA THR A 403 25.59 27.47 -9.72
C THR A 403 24.19 28.05 -9.70
N ASP A 404 24.00 29.09 -8.88
CA ASP A 404 22.77 29.87 -8.76
C ASP A 404 21.52 28.99 -8.61
N VAL A 405 21.54 28.05 -7.64
CA VAL A 405 20.49 27.07 -7.44
C VAL A 405 19.42 27.60 -6.49
N ASP A 406 18.19 27.70 -7.01
CA ASP A 406 16.97 27.90 -6.23
C ASP A 406 16.20 26.58 -6.12
N PHE A 407 15.64 26.33 -4.93
CA PHE A 407 14.90 25.09 -4.71
C PHE A 407 13.81 25.20 -3.67
N ALA A 408 12.64 24.58 -3.98
CA ALA A 408 11.50 24.41 -3.08
C ALA A 408 10.98 22.96 -3.12
N TYR A 409 10.71 22.36 -1.96
CA TYR A 409 10.00 21.06 -1.89
C TYR A 409 8.53 21.19 -2.27
N THR A 410 7.92 22.34 -1.96
CA THR A 410 6.54 22.68 -2.26
C THR A 410 6.51 24.04 -2.92
N GLU A 411 5.73 24.20 -3.96
CA GLU A 411 5.58 25.44 -4.70
C GLU A 411 5.26 26.61 -3.76
N GLY A 412 6.03 27.70 -3.87
CA GLY A 412 5.90 28.88 -3.02
C GLY A 412 6.55 28.81 -1.63
N LYS A 413 7.33 27.75 -1.33
CA LYS A 413 8.13 27.65 -0.10
C LYS A 413 9.57 27.34 -0.46
N ASP A 414 10.29 28.35 -0.87
CA ASP A 414 11.69 28.23 -1.24
C ASP A 414 12.54 27.91 0.00
N VAL A 415 13.43 26.94 -0.16
CA VAL A 415 14.34 26.43 0.88
C VAL A 415 15.77 26.83 0.57
N LEU A 416 16.15 26.89 -0.70
CA LEU A 416 17.45 27.38 -1.14
C LEU A 416 17.27 28.59 -2.05
N HIS A 417 18.14 29.59 -1.89
CA HIS A 417 18.12 30.84 -2.63
C HIS A 417 19.50 31.16 -3.15
N ASP A 418 19.71 31.15 -4.48
CA ASP A 418 20.95 31.55 -5.16
C ASP A 418 22.18 30.80 -4.59
N VAL A 419 22.06 29.48 -4.42
CA VAL A 419 23.11 28.70 -3.78
C VAL A 419 24.15 28.24 -4.81
N SER A 420 25.38 28.73 -4.60
CA SER A 420 26.53 28.32 -5.40
C SER A 420 27.56 27.58 -4.54
N VAL A 421 27.77 26.28 -4.87
CA VAL A 421 28.72 25.37 -4.21
C VAL A 421 29.71 24.88 -5.22
N TYR A 422 30.97 24.81 -4.87
CA TYR A 422 31.98 24.12 -5.66
C TYR A 422 32.93 23.32 -4.76
N ALA A 423 33.18 22.09 -5.15
CA ALA A 423 34.16 21.19 -4.57
C ALA A 423 35.05 20.65 -5.67
N GLU A 424 36.35 20.90 -5.53
CA GLU A 424 37.38 20.34 -6.42
C GLU A 424 37.67 18.89 -6.08
N PRO A 425 38.17 18.08 -7.02
CA PRO A 425 38.53 16.69 -6.76
C PRO A 425 39.39 16.53 -5.51
N GLY A 426 38.97 15.66 -4.60
CA GLY A 426 39.66 15.36 -3.36
C GLY A 426 39.44 16.37 -2.22
N GLN A 427 38.65 17.44 -2.43
CA GLN A 427 38.33 18.39 -1.37
C GLN A 427 37.26 17.91 -0.42
N LYS A 428 37.42 18.26 0.85
CA LYS A 428 36.43 18.08 1.90
C LYS A 428 35.70 19.40 2.15
N VAL A 429 34.40 19.44 1.81
CA VAL A 429 33.52 20.59 1.97
C VAL A 429 32.57 20.34 3.14
N ALA A 430 32.61 21.20 4.17
CA ALA A 430 31.71 21.13 5.31
C ALA A 430 30.58 22.16 5.20
N PHE A 431 29.34 21.71 5.39
CA PHE A 431 28.17 22.57 5.55
C PHE A 431 27.87 22.77 7.02
N VAL A 432 27.79 24.02 7.45
CA VAL A 432 27.54 24.44 8.84
C VAL A 432 26.37 25.44 8.85
N GLY A 433 25.57 25.42 9.89
CA GLY A 433 24.42 26.36 10.04
C GLY A 433 23.33 25.73 10.90
N ALA A 434 22.32 26.49 11.25
CA ALA A 434 21.19 26.05 12.07
C ALA A 434 20.38 24.95 11.42
N THR A 435 19.59 24.22 12.21
CA THR A 435 18.61 23.25 11.71
C THR A 435 17.62 23.97 10.79
N GLY A 436 17.36 23.39 9.61
CA GLY A 436 16.49 24.01 8.61
C GLY A 436 17.19 25.01 7.67
N ALA A 437 18.50 25.31 7.84
CA ALA A 437 19.23 26.23 6.95
C ALA A 437 19.41 25.72 5.50
N GLY A 438 19.03 24.49 5.18
CA GLY A 438 19.12 23.94 3.81
C GLY A 438 20.27 22.94 3.57
N LYS A 439 21.05 22.57 4.59
CA LYS A 439 22.21 21.67 4.46
C LYS A 439 21.85 20.33 3.80
N THR A 440 20.88 19.60 4.36
CA THR A 440 20.40 18.32 3.83
C THR A 440 19.73 18.47 2.44
N THR A 441 19.16 19.63 2.15
CA THR A 441 18.58 19.91 0.83
C THR A 441 19.66 19.93 -0.25
N ILE A 442 20.84 20.56 0.01
CA ILE A 442 21.96 20.55 -0.93
C ILE A 442 22.41 19.11 -1.24
N THR A 443 22.55 18.28 -0.21
CA THR A 443 22.96 16.88 -0.41
C THR A 443 21.92 16.06 -1.16
N ASN A 444 20.61 16.30 -0.93
CA ASN A 444 19.52 15.69 -1.68
C ASN A 444 19.56 16.07 -3.17
N LEU A 445 19.94 17.31 -3.49
CA LEU A 445 20.08 17.78 -4.87
C LEU A 445 21.31 17.20 -5.55
N ILE A 446 22.43 17.03 -4.87
CA ILE A 446 23.63 16.35 -5.41
C ILE A 446 23.30 14.89 -5.75
N ASN A 447 22.53 14.18 -4.91
CA ASN A 447 22.04 12.82 -5.19
C ASN A 447 20.92 12.77 -6.23
N ARG A 448 20.46 13.92 -6.70
CA ARG A 448 19.33 14.04 -7.61
C ARG A 448 18.09 13.25 -7.14
N PHE A 449 17.80 13.30 -5.82
CA PHE A 449 16.53 12.84 -5.27
C PHE A 449 15.40 13.78 -5.64
N TYR A 450 15.74 15.03 -5.91
CA TYR A 450 14.88 16.09 -6.42
C TYR A 450 15.57 16.77 -7.60
N ASP A 451 14.81 17.11 -8.62
CA ASP A 451 15.30 17.91 -9.73
C ASP A 451 15.10 19.41 -9.42
N ILE A 452 16.05 20.25 -9.81
CA ILE A 452 16.01 21.71 -9.59
C ILE A 452 15.14 22.39 -10.65
N ALA A 453 14.48 23.49 -10.27
CA ALA A 453 13.72 24.31 -11.18
C ALA A 453 14.58 25.37 -11.86
N ASP A 454 15.54 25.96 -11.14
CA ASP A 454 16.46 26.97 -11.64
C ASP A 454 17.90 26.70 -11.18
N GLY A 455 18.87 27.29 -11.88
CA GLY A 455 20.29 27.04 -11.65
C GLY A 455 20.85 25.85 -12.42
N LYS A 456 22.07 25.44 -12.09
CA LYS A 456 22.76 24.31 -12.72
C LYS A 456 23.59 23.52 -11.71
N ILE A 457 23.49 22.20 -11.79
CA ILE A 457 24.38 21.28 -11.06
C ILE A 457 25.21 20.52 -12.08
N ARG A 458 26.53 20.57 -11.93
CA ARG A 458 27.47 19.86 -12.81
C ARG A 458 28.33 18.90 -12.02
N TYR A 459 28.60 17.76 -12.62
CA TYR A 459 29.53 16.76 -12.11
C TYR A 459 30.57 16.46 -13.19
N ASP A 460 31.85 16.72 -12.87
CA ASP A 460 32.97 16.69 -13.83
C ASP A 460 32.66 17.50 -15.11
N GLY A 461 32.06 18.68 -14.96
CA GLY A 461 31.67 19.56 -16.05
C GLY A 461 30.35 19.18 -16.76
N ILE A 462 29.81 17.98 -16.54
CA ILE A 462 28.60 17.48 -17.16
C ILE A 462 27.38 17.88 -16.29
N ASN A 463 26.32 18.42 -16.91
CA ASN A 463 25.09 18.69 -16.19
C ASN A 463 24.47 17.38 -15.70
N ILE A 464 24.15 17.28 -14.39
CA ILE A 464 23.63 16.03 -13.78
C ILE A 464 22.30 15.57 -14.42
N ASN A 465 21.52 16.48 -15.02
CA ASN A 465 20.28 16.11 -15.73
C ASN A 465 20.55 15.28 -17.00
N LYS A 466 21.75 15.31 -17.55
CA LYS A 466 22.19 14.49 -18.68
C LYS A 466 22.70 13.12 -18.24
N ILE A 467 23.07 12.94 -16.97
CA ILE A 467 23.59 11.69 -16.42
C ILE A 467 22.39 10.82 -15.99
N LYS A 468 22.41 9.53 -16.31
CA LYS A 468 21.42 8.58 -15.80
C LYS A 468 21.43 8.56 -14.27
N LYS A 469 20.27 8.68 -13.63
CA LYS A 469 20.14 8.74 -12.17
C LYS A 469 20.79 7.54 -11.47
N ALA A 470 20.62 6.34 -12.03
CA ALA A 470 21.25 5.14 -11.49
C ALA A 470 22.79 5.21 -11.51
N ASP A 471 23.37 5.73 -12.59
CA ASP A 471 24.82 5.86 -12.76
C ASP A 471 25.39 7.02 -11.92
N LEU A 472 24.65 8.13 -11.81
CA LEU A 472 24.98 9.21 -10.89
C LEU A 472 25.05 8.70 -9.43
N ARG A 473 23.99 8.05 -8.97
CA ARG A 473 23.92 7.53 -7.59
C ARG A 473 24.95 6.44 -7.32
N ARG A 474 25.34 5.64 -8.34
CA ARG A 474 26.40 4.64 -8.20
C ARG A 474 27.79 5.29 -8.01
N SER A 475 28.00 6.50 -8.52
CA SER A 475 29.25 7.27 -8.33
C SER A 475 29.32 8.00 -6.99
N LEU A 476 28.23 8.04 -6.23
CA LEU A 476 28.10 8.73 -4.96
C LEU A 476 27.97 7.73 -3.79
N GLY A 477 28.74 7.92 -2.75
CA GLY A 477 28.56 7.21 -1.48
C GLY A 477 27.78 8.05 -0.49
N LEU A 478 26.82 7.45 0.18
CA LEU A 478 25.97 8.15 1.14
C LEU A 478 26.01 7.45 2.50
N VAL A 479 26.39 8.22 3.55
CA VAL A 479 26.26 7.80 4.94
C VAL A 479 25.31 8.77 5.64
N LEU A 480 24.12 8.26 5.97
CA LEU A 480 23.06 9.06 6.61
C LEU A 480 23.22 9.07 8.14
N GLN A 481 22.64 10.08 8.76
CA GLN A 481 22.48 10.18 10.21
C GLN A 481 21.72 8.98 10.78
N GLU A 482 20.60 8.62 10.13
CA GLU A 482 19.81 7.46 10.48
C GLU A 482 20.44 6.18 9.89
N THR A 483 20.85 5.28 10.77
CA THR A 483 21.44 4.00 10.37
C THR A 483 20.36 2.99 10.07
N ASN A 484 20.05 2.78 8.78
CA ASN A 484 19.08 1.79 8.35
C ASN A 484 19.78 0.47 7.94
N LEU A 485 19.57 -0.57 8.75
CA LEU A 485 20.05 -1.93 8.48
C LEU A 485 18.88 -2.82 8.06
N PHE A 486 19.11 -3.65 7.06
CA PHE A 486 18.12 -4.59 6.56
C PHE A 486 18.15 -5.90 7.35
N THR A 487 17.02 -6.58 7.43
CA THR A 487 16.98 -7.96 7.96
C THR A 487 17.83 -8.87 7.06
N GLY A 488 18.83 -9.48 7.65
CA GLY A 488 19.84 -10.29 6.97
C GLY A 488 21.12 -10.37 7.80
N THR A 489 22.15 -11.02 7.29
CA THR A 489 23.43 -11.12 7.98
C THR A 489 24.20 -9.80 7.97
N VAL A 490 25.18 -9.65 8.85
CA VAL A 490 26.12 -8.51 8.82
C VAL A 490 26.82 -8.44 7.47
N MET A 491 27.25 -9.59 6.93
CA MET A 491 27.91 -9.68 5.61
C MET A 491 27.01 -9.14 4.49
N GLU A 492 25.72 -9.54 4.47
CA GLU A 492 24.74 -9.06 3.47
C GLU A 492 24.51 -7.56 3.61
N ASN A 493 24.47 -7.03 4.82
CA ASN A 493 24.31 -5.61 5.07
C ASN A 493 25.50 -4.78 4.57
N ILE A 494 26.74 -5.27 4.67
CA ILE A 494 27.92 -4.64 4.10
C ILE A 494 27.89 -4.76 2.58
N ARG A 495 27.64 -5.96 2.06
CA ARG A 495 27.57 -6.25 0.60
C ARG A 495 26.47 -5.47 -0.11
N TYR A 496 25.48 -4.94 0.62
CA TYR A 496 24.43 -4.10 0.05
C TYR A 496 24.98 -2.86 -0.68
N GLY A 497 26.15 -2.37 -0.29
CA GLY A 497 26.84 -1.27 -1.02
C GLY A 497 27.29 -1.66 -2.42
N ARG A 498 27.63 -2.95 -2.62
CA ARG A 498 28.01 -3.54 -3.92
C ARG A 498 27.69 -5.02 -3.90
N LEU A 499 26.64 -5.44 -4.59
CA LEU A 499 26.07 -6.79 -4.50
C LEU A 499 27.01 -7.88 -5.05
N ASP A 500 27.92 -7.56 -5.95
CA ASP A 500 28.92 -8.45 -6.53
C ASP A 500 30.27 -8.49 -5.76
N ALA A 501 30.33 -7.81 -4.60
CA ALA A 501 31.53 -7.82 -3.77
C ALA A 501 31.80 -9.20 -3.17
N THR A 502 33.08 -9.60 -3.18
CA THR A 502 33.52 -10.83 -2.54
C THR A 502 33.50 -10.69 -1.01
N ASP A 503 33.55 -11.81 -0.29
CA ASP A 503 33.62 -11.81 1.17
C ASP A 503 34.89 -11.09 1.66
N GLU A 504 36.02 -11.25 0.96
CA GLU A 504 37.29 -10.60 1.26
C GLU A 504 37.19 -9.09 1.12
N GLU A 505 36.54 -8.59 0.06
CA GLU A 505 36.31 -7.15 -0.15
C GLU A 505 35.40 -6.58 0.94
N CYS A 506 34.34 -7.29 1.32
CA CYS A 506 33.45 -6.88 2.42
C CYS A 506 34.20 -6.84 3.77
N ARG A 507 35.07 -7.83 4.05
CA ARG A 507 35.91 -7.84 5.25
C ARG A 507 36.96 -6.73 5.22
N ALA A 508 37.54 -6.42 4.06
CA ALA A 508 38.47 -5.30 3.90
C ALA A 508 37.76 -3.97 4.17
N ALA A 509 36.56 -3.78 3.66
CA ALA A 509 35.72 -2.60 3.93
C ALA A 509 35.35 -2.49 5.42
N ALA A 510 35.04 -3.61 6.08
CA ALA A 510 34.77 -3.64 7.51
C ALA A 510 36.02 -3.27 8.36
N ARG A 511 37.21 -3.71 7.95
CA ARG A 511 38.46 -3.30 8.60
C ARG A 511 38.73 -1.81 8.42
N LEU A 512 38.55 -1.28 7.22
CA LEU A 512 38.66 0.15 6.95
C LEU A 512 37.71 0.97 7.82
N ALA A 513 36.47 0.53 7.95
CA ALA A 513 35.48 1.19 8.80
C ALA A 513 35.74 1.02 10.31
N GLY A 514 36.67 0.16 10.73
CA GLY A 514 36.86 -0.22 12.13
C GLY A 514 35.76 -1.11 12.69
N ALA A 515 34.99 -1.78 11.83
CA ALA A 515 33.88 -2.65 12.21
C ALA A 515 34.30 -4.09 12.51
N ASP A 516 35.39 -4.58 11.90
CA ASP A 516 35.83 -5.99 11.96
C ASP A 516 36.02 -6.49 13.42
N ASP A 517 36.60 -5.66 14.28
CA ASP A 517 36.85 -5.99 15.68
C ASP A 517 35.60 -6.36 16.46
N PHE A 518 34.51 -5.63 16.32
CA PHE A 518 33.27 -5.98 17.01
C PHE A 518 32.51 -7.10 16.30
N ILE A 519 32.54 -7.14 14.95
CA ILE A 519 31.84 -8.17 14.17
C ILE A 519 32.39 -9.55 14.51
N THR A 520 33.70 -9.71 14.59
CA THR A 520 34.35 -10.99 14.93
C THR A 520 34.04 -11.47 16.36
N ARG A 521 33.64 -10.56 17.26
CA ARG A 521 33.19 -10.89 18.63
C ARG A 521 31.71 -11.27 18.72
N LEU A 522 30.92 -11.07 17.66
CA LEU A 522 29.54 -11.53 17.64
C LEU A 522 29.50 -13.07 17.60
N PRO A 523 28.45 -13.70 18.14
CA PRO A 523 28.38 -15.17 18.27
C PRO A 523 28.58 -15.92 16.95
N GLN A 524 28.16 -15.34 15.82
CA GLN A 524 28.29 -15.89 14.47
C GLN A 524 29.15 -15.00 13.56
N GLY A 525 29.87 -14.03 14.12
CA GLY A 525 30.70 -13.11 13.36
C GLY A 525 29.92 -12.40 12.25
N TYR A 526 30.42 -12.46 11.03
CA TYR A 526 29.78 -11.87 9.83
C TYR A 526 28.44 -12.50 9.45
N ASP A 527 28.16 -13.74 9.87
CA ASP A 527 26.92 -14.45 9.63
C ASP A 527 25.84 -14.15 10.69
N THR A 528 26.14 -13.28 11.65
CA THR A 528 25.17 -12.86 12.65
C THR A 528 23.96 -12.20 11.99
N LEU A 529 22.76 -12.73 12.27
CA LEU A 529 21.51 -12.24 11.74
C LEU A 529 21.09 -10.94 12.44
N LEU A 530 20.85 -9.90 11.65
CA LEU A 530 20.32 -8.63 12.09
C LEU A 530 18.81 -8.60 11.82
N THR A 531 18.04 -8.14 12.79
CA THR A 531 16.59 -7.95 12.68
C THR A 531 16.20 -6.61 13.28
N ASN A 532 15.02 -6.10 12.94
CA ASN A 532 14.49 -4.84 13.49
C ASN A 532 15.52 -3.70 13.48
N ASN A 533 16.07 -3.42 12.30
CA ASN A 533 17.08 -2.37 12.12
C ASN A 533 18.35 -2.57 12.97
N GLY A 534 18.76 -3.84 13.21
CA GLY A 534 19.91 -4.15 14.03
C GLY A 534 19.72 -3.81 15.51
N ALA A 535 18.53 -4.06 16.08
CA ALA A 535 18.20 -3.76 17.48
C ALA A 535 19.12 -4.46 18.50
N ASN A 536 19.80 -5.51 18.07
CA ASN A 536 20.81 -6.24 18.86
C ASN A 536 22.20 -5.59 18.85
N LEU A 537 22.38 -4.48 18.12
CA LEU A 537 23.63 -3.72 18.04
C LEU A 537 23.49 -2.34 18.68
N SER A 538 24.60 -1.80 19.20
CA SER A 538 24.65 -0.40 19.63
C SER A 538 24.55 0.54 18.41
N GLN A 539 24.18 1.80 18.64
CA GLN A 539 24.08 2.79 17.57
C GLN A 539 25.42 2.97 16.84
N GLY A 540 26.54 3.03 17.56
CA GLY A 540 27.85 3.14 16.94
C GLY A 540 28.22 1.90 16.10
N GLN A 541 27.87 0.69 16.56
CA GLN A 541 28.09 -0.54 15.78
C GLN A 541 27.28 -0.54 14.48
N ARG A 542 26.03 -0.09 14.53
CA ARG A 542 25.19 0.09 13.31
C ARG A 542 25.84 1.10 12.36
N GLN A 543 26.36 2.21 12.88
CA GLN A 543 27.02 3.23 12.07
C GLN A 543 28.30 2.69 11.42
N LEU A 544 29.11 1.90 12.11
CA LEU A 544 30.29 1.25 11.53
C LEU A 544 29.93 0.30 10.37
N ILE A 545 28.80 -0.42 10.45
CA ILE A 545 28.31 -1.25 9.35
C ILE A 545 27.89 -0.38 8.16
N THR A 546 27.25 0.77 8.38
CA THR A 546 26.88 1.67 7.27
C THR A 546 28.10 2.34 6.64
N ILE A 547 29.15 2.64 7.40
CA ILE A 547 30.43 3.10 6.87
C ILE A 547 31.08 1.99 6.02
N ALA A 548 31.10 0.74 6.50
CA ALA A 548 31.62 -0.41 5.74
C ALA A 548 30.82 -0.66 4.44
N ARG A 549 29.49 -0.46 4.46
CA ARG A 549 28.62 -0.49 3.28
C ARG A 549 29.01 0.57 2.25
N ALA A 550 29.32 1.78 2.68
CA ALA A 550 29.80 2.83 1.79
C ALA A 550 31.22 2.55 1.29
N ALA A 551 32.08 1.99 2.14
CA ALA A 551 33.46 1.63 1.78
C ALA A 551 33.53 0.54 0.71
N VAL A 552 32.68 -0.49 0.74
CA VAL A 552 32.67 -1.57 -0.26
C VAL A 552 32.19 -1.09 -1.63
N ALA A 553 31.37 -0.04 -1.67
CA ALA A 553 30.94 0.60 -2.92
C ALA A 553 32.08 1.34 -3.60
N ASP A 554 33.03 1.88 -2.82
CA ASP A 554 34.24 2.60 -3.26
C ASP A 554 33.96 3.77 -4.21
N PRO A 555 33.06 4.71 -3.86
CA PRO A 555 32.70 5.83 -4.71
C PRO A 555 33.73 6.96 -4.61
N PRO A 556 33.96 7.74 -5.69
CA PRO A 556 34.90 8.88 -5.70
C PRO A 556 34.36 10.11 -4.97
N VAL A 557 33.05 10.22 -4.79
CA VAL A 557 32.41 11.31 -4.06
C VAL A 557 31.62 10.74 -2.90
N MET A 558 31.79 11.31 -1.71
CA MET A 558 31.09 10.93 -0.48
C MET A 558 30.21 12.05 0.02
N ILE A 559 29.02 11.66 0.50
CA ILE A 559 28.09 12.54 1.20
C ILE A 559 27.88 11.97 2.58
N LEU A 560 28.24 12.74 3.60
CA LEU A 560 28.22 12.29 4.98
C LEU A 560 27.33 13.21 5.80
N ASP A 561 26.33 12.64 6.47
CA ASP A 561 25.51 13.34 7.46
C ASP A 561 25.93 12.87 8.85
N GLU A 562 26.64 13.76 9.56
CA GLU A 562 27.32 13.46 10.82
C GLU A 562 26.43 13.77 12.02
N ALA A 563 25.70 12.78 12.52
CA ALA A 563 25.07 12.89 13.84
C ALA A 563 25.44 11.70 14.72
N THR A 564 26.30 11.97 15.69
CA THR A 564 26.81 10.97 16.63
C THR A 564 26.40 11.28 18.08
N SER A 565 25.35 12.07 18.29
CA SER A 565 24.94 12.62 19.59
C SER A 565 24.56 11.59 20.68
N SER A 566 24.54 10.29 20.34
CA SER A 566 24.10 9.23 21.27
C SER A 566 25.08 8.04 21.35
N ILE A 567 26.36 8.25 21.02
CA ILE A 567 27.38 7.20 21.00
C ILE A 567 28.37 7.44 22.15
N ASP A 568 28.81 6.36 22.82
CA ASP A 568 29.85 6.45 23.84
C ASP A 568 31.19 6.92 23.25
N THR A 569 31.99 7.63 24.03
CA THR A 569 33.22 8.30 23.58
C THR A 569 34.23 7.36 22.91
N ARG A 570 34.32 6.08 23.36
CA ARG A 570 35.25 5.10 22.78
C ARG A 570 34.80 4.66 21.39
N THR A 571 33.54 4.31 21.25
CA THR A 571 32.96 3.92 19.96
C THR A 571 32.93 5.10 18.99
N GLU A 572 32.68 6.30 19.49
CA GLU A 572 32.76 7.56 18.75
C GLU A 572 34.12 7.77 18.09
N ALA A 573 35.22 7.56 18.83
CA ALA A 573 36.56 7.68 18.29
C ALA A 573 36.86 6.63 17.20
N ILE A 574 36.23 5.44 17.26
CA ILE A 574 36.35 4.42 16.22
C ILE A 574 35.58 4.83 14.98
N VAL A 575 34.33 5.28 15.14
CA VAL A 575 33.48 5.78 14.07
C VAL A 575 34.16 6.93 13.34
N GLN A 576 34.72 7.89 14.10
CA GLN A 576 35.42 9.05 13.51
C GLN A 576 36.65 8.59 12.67
N ARG A 577 37.46 7.67 13.17
CA ARG A 577 38.59 7.13 12.42
C ARG A 577 38.14 6.39 11.15
N GLY A 578 37.06 5.60 11.23
CA GLY A 578 36.50 4.92 10.07
C GLY A 578 36.00 5.94 9.01
N MET A 579 35.37 7.02 9.46
CA MET A 579 34.94 8.12 8.59
C MET A 579 36.15 8.82 7.95
N ASP A 580 37.18 9.16 8.73
CA ASP A 580 38.38 9.83 8.21
C ASP A 580 39.09 8.97 7.14
N GLN A 581 39.23 7.66 7.39
CA GLN A 581 39.78 6.73 6.40
C GLN A 581 38.89 6.60 5.14
N LEU A 582 37.58 6.62 5.30
CA LEU A 582 36.65 6.59 4.17
C LEU A 582 36.73 7.86 3.32
N MET A 583 37.03 9.00 3.93
CA MET A 583 37.12 10.30 3.24
C MET A 583 38.46 10.48 2.47
N GLU A 584 39.50 9.76 2.80
CA GLU A 584 40.84 9.95 2.26
C GLU A 584 40.87 9.77 0.73
N GLY A 585 41.42 10.73 0.01
CA GLY A 585 41.54 10.72 -1.45
C GLY A 585 40.25 10.93 -2.24
N ARG A 586 39.13 11.30 -1.59
CA ARG A 586 37.82 11.49 -2.21
C ARG A 586 37.32 12.91 -2.04
N THR A 587 36.44 13.33 -2.96
CA THR A 587 35.66 14.56 -2.76
C THR A 587 34.55 14.29 -1.74
N VAL A 588 34.46 15.10 -0.70
CA VAL A 588 33.55 14.84 0.43
C VAL A 588 32.69 16.05 0.74
N PHE A 589 31.41 15.82 0.82
CA PHE A 589 30.42 16.76 1.36
C PHE A 589 29.98 16.29 2.74
N VAL A 590 30.25 17.09 3.78
CA VAL A 590 29.89 16.74 5.16
C VAL A 590 28.86 17.73 5.69
N ILE A 591 27.72 17.22 6.17
CA ILE A 591 26.85 18.01 7.05
C ILE A 591 27.44 17.87 8.46
N ALA A 592 28.18 18.87 8.87
CA ALA A 592 28.97 18.77 10.07
C ALA A 592 28.20 19.26 11.30
N HIS A 593 28.10 18.38 12.30
CA HIS A 593 27.60 18.68 13.64
C HIS A 593 28.71 18.74 14.70
N ARG A 594 29.97 18.53 14.29
CA ARG A 594 31.15 18.51 15.16
C ARG A 594 32.18 19.54 14.74
N LEU A 595 32.70 20.26 15.73
CA LEU A 595 33.74 21.22 15.51
C LEU A 595 35.04 20.64 14.95
N SER A 596 35.38 19.38 15.32
CA SER A 596 36.57 18.68 14.79
C SER A 596 36.49 18.40 13.30
N THR A 597 35.35 17.93 12.81
CA THR A 597 35.10 17.65 11.40
C THR A 597 35.11 18.93 10.58
N VAL A 598 34.49 19.99 11.10
CA VAL A 598 34.47 21.31 10.47
C VAL A 598 35.90 21.87 10.34
N LYS A 599 36.67 21.86 11.45
CA LYS A 599 38.03 22.37 11.48
C LYS A 599 38.97 21.71 10.46
N ASN A 600 38.83 20.40 10.25
CA ASN A 600 39.66 19.60 9.36
C ASN A 600 39.12 19.57 7.92
N SER A 601 38.19 20.45 7.54
CA SER A 601 37.68 20.55 6.17
C SER A 601 38.44 21.63 5.39
N ASP A 602 38.66 21.37 4.10
CA ASP A 602 39.35 22.28 3.19
C ASP A 602 38.54 23.55 2.94
N VAL A 603 37.22 23.36 2.83
CA VAL A 603 36.27 24.47 2.64
C VAL A 603 35.10 24.30 3.61
N ILE A 604 34.79 25.39 4.30
CA ILE A 604 33.62 25.49 5.16
C ILE A 604 32.64 26.46 4.49
N MET A 605 31.38 26.04 4.42
CA MET A 605 30.27 26.85 3.91
C MET A 605 29.24 27.04 5.02
N VAL A 606 29.03 28.29 5.42
CA VAL A 606 28.03 28.63 6.43
C VAL A 606 26.72 28.97 5.74
N LEU A 607 25.70 28.21 6.08
CA LEU A 607 24.34 28.40 5.56
C LEU A 607 23.46 29.07 6.60
N ASP A 608 22.71 30.07 6.14
CA ASP A 608 21.65 30.67 6.90
C ASP A 608 20.45 31.00 6.00
N HIS A 609 19.24 30.62 6.45
CA HIS A 609 18.00 30.81 5.70
C HIS A 609 18.08 30.48 4.19
N GLY A 610 18.69 29.35 3.86
CA GLY A 610 18.81 28.87 2.48
C GLY A 610 19.85 29.56 1.62
N ARG A 611 20.73 30.38 2.20
CA ARG A 611 21.81 31.10 1.51
C ARG A 611 23.17 30.71 2.09
N ILE A 612 24.22 30.74 1.25
CA ILE A 612 25.60 30.65 1.73
C ILE A 612 26.06 32.07 2.09
N ILE A 613 26.27 32.32 3.39
CA ILE A 613 26.63 33.62 3.91
C ILE A 613 28.15 33.81 4.10
N GLU A 614 28.86 32.68 4.36
CA GLU A 614 30.32 32.69 4.51
C GLU A 614 30.95 31.48 3.84
N ARG A 615 32.16 31.64 3.33
CA ARG A 615 32.93 30.57 2.70
C ARG A 615 34.43 30.77 2.88
N GLY A 616 35.13 29.76 3.33
CA GLY A 616 36.60 29.80 3.47
C GLY A 616 37.17 28.61 4.21
N SER A 617 38.48 28.63 4.48
CA SER A 617 39.12 27.73 5.42
C SER A 617 38.82 28.11 6.86
N HIS A 618 39.09 27.18 7.78
CA HIS A 618 38.93 27.45 9.22
C HIS A 618 39.67 28.71 9.67
N GLU A 619 40.94 28.88 9.30
CA GLU A 619 41.78 30.00 9.68
C GLU A 619 41.21 31.33 9.14
N LYS A 620 40.77 31.33 7.88
CA LYS A 620 40.18 32.50 7.23
C LYS A 620 38.92 32.96 7.96
N LEU A 621 37.98 32.04 8.17
CA LEU A 621 36.68 32.37 8.80
C LEU A 621 36.82 32.76 10.28
N ILE A 622 37.78 32.19 11.02
CA ILE A 622 38.10 32.64 12.40
C ILE A 622 38.65 34.07 12.40
N ALA A 623 39.51 34.42 11.42
CA ALA A 623 40.07 35.74 11.30
C ALA A 623 39.00 36.79 10.93
N GLU A 624 38.03 36.45 10.10
CA GLU A 624 36.91 37.31 9.68
C GLU A 624 35.93 37.63 10.82
N ARG A 625 35.91 36.83 11.90
CA ARG A 625 35.03 36.96 13.07
C ARG A 625 33.54 37.10 12.76
N GLY A 626 33.10 36.40 11.70
CA GLY A 626 31.72 36.39 11.25
C GLY A 626 30.85 35.37 12.02
N THR A 627 29.81 34.88 11.36
CA THR A 627 28.87 33.87 11.91
C THR A 627 29.58 32.55 12.25
N TYR A 628 30.54 32.11 11.42
CA TYR A 628 31.35 30.93 11.73
C TYR A 628 32.14 31.07 13.03
N TYR A 629 32.74 32.22 13.25
CA TYR A 629 33.46 32.48 14.51
C TYR A 629 32.54 32.38 15.72
N GLN A 630 31.33 32.93 15.61
CA GLN A 630 30.34 32.89 16.68
C GLN A 630 29.88 31.45 16.97
N LEU A 631 29.63 30.67 15.94
CA LEU A 631 29.28 29.23 16.03
C LEU A 631 30.43 28.42 16.66
N TYR A 632 31.66 28.69 16.24
CA TYR A 632 32.84 27.97 16.73
C TYR A 632 33.18 28.31 18.19
N THR A 633 33.02 29.57 18.62
CA THR A 633 33.31 30.01 19.99
C THR A 633 32.18 29.76 21.00
N GLY A 634 31.06 29.20 20.57
CA GLY A 634 29.89 28.94 21.41
C GLY A 634 29.08 30.20 21.73
N ALA A 635 29.33 31.33 21.04
CA ALA A 635 28.52 32.53 21.18
C ALA A 635 27.12 32.43 20.58
N PHE A 636 26.90 31.39 19.72
CA PHE A 636 25.60 30.92 19.24
C PHE A 636 25.46 29.45 19.61
N GLU A 637 24.40 29.08 20.29
CA GLU A 637 24.03 27.69 20.45
C GLU A 637 23.51 27.17 19.09
N LEU A 638 24.06 26.05 18.63
CA LEU A 638 23.50 25.27 17.52
C LEU A 638 22.23 24.60 18.07
N GLU A 639 21.07 25.28 18.05
CA GLU A 639 19.76 24.67 18.33
C GLU A 639 19.36 23.67 17.27
#